data_25c3024762afb4b2563e96ecfb49bd91
#
_entry.id   25c3024762afb4b2563e96ecfb49bd91
#
_cell.length_a   1.000
_cell.length_b   1.000
_cell.length_c   1.000
_cell.angle_alpha   90.00
_cell.angle_beta   90.00
_cell.angle_gamma   90.00
#
_symmetry.space_group_name_H-M   'P 1'
#
loop_
_entity.id
_entity.type
_entity.pdbx_description
1 polymer ?
#
loop_
_entity_poly.entity_id
_entity_poly.type
_entity_poly.pdbx_seq_one_letter_code
_entity_poly.pdbx_strand_id
1 'polypeptide(L)'
;MIADYDGDIKNLLNVEFEGTLPVLATRNVVIFPGVICPVIVGRKQSLKLLKDISKERDAVFAVFCQKDPNVELPGEGDLIEYGVYAKLVKVLEMPGPGNNVTAIIQGLGRCHLDELVSNKPMILGKVSPAMEEMPDENDTEFKTAMDDLRSNTVKYIQMNEELPDESQFALSNISNDVIAADFVCSNLPFSLEDKISLITTSSIKERVIGVLRVMHKEMQLLELKQNIRSKTREDLDEQQREYFLQQQIKNIKEELGNGEGSPERKELEEKAKTKLWSDDVQKVFRKELDKLDMLNPQSPDYSIQFNYLQTMINLPWGEYTKDDLDLKRAQRILNRDHYGMEKVKERILEYMAVLKLRGDLKSPIICLYGPPGVGKTSLGKSIAAAMKRKYVRMSLGGLHDESEIRGHRRTYIGAMPGRIIKNIQKAGSSNPVFILDEIDKVTQNTVNGDPSSALLEVLDPEQNNAFHDNYLDVDYDLSKVLFIATANDLGSIPKPLLDRMELIEVSGYITEEKIEIAKRHLIPREIDNCGLAAKEDKPTFNKAAIEKIIEQYTRESGVRQLEKQTNKALRKLAYRKALDGQLPYEKITPNEIEDLLGKPPFYRDIYQGNDYAGVVTGLAWTSVGGEILFIETSLSKGKAGKLTLTGNLGDVMKESAVIALEYVKAHIDTLGVDYRIFDNWNIHIHVPEGATPKDGPSAGITIATSIASALTQRKVRKNTAMTGEITLRGKVLPVGGIKEKILAAKRAGITDIVMCRDNRKDIEEIPEIYRKGVQFHYVENVQDVWQFALTDTLVVNPVSFKIDDEKKEDK
;
A
#
# COMPACT_ATOMS: atom_id res chain seq x y z
N MET A 1 40.94 -28.59 -1.36
CA MET A 1 42.26 -28.91 -0.79
C MET A 1 42.09 -28.76 0.72
N ILE A 2 42.24 -29.83 1.43
CA ILE A 2 42.22 -29.87 2.90
C ILE A 2 43.68 -29.89 3.30
N ALA A 3 44.12 -28.90 4.12
CA ALA A 3 45.39 -29.02 4.79
C ALA A 3 45.14 -29.93 5.99
N ASP A 4 45.76 -31.12 6.02
CA ASP A 4 45.86 -31.88 7.25
C ASP A 4 46.53 -31.02 8.30
N TYR A 5 45.83 -30.70 9.35
CA TYR A 5 46.35 -29.94 10.49
C TYR A 5 46.81 -30.92 11.55
N ASP A 6 48.11 -31.12 11.62
CA ASP A 6 48.77 -32.03 12.59
C ASP A 6 48.86 -31.43 14.02
N GLY A 7 48.22 -30.26 14.29
CA GLY A 7 48.23 -29.55 15.55
C GLY A 7 46.98 -29.75 16.41
N ASP A 8 47.02 -29.31 17.66
CA ASP A 8 45.86 -29.29 18.52
C ASP A 8 44.79 -28.31 17.97
N ILE A 9 43.63 -28.85 17.65
CA ILE A 9 42.51 -28.12 17.05
C ILE A 9 42.05 -26.96 17.93
N LYS A 10 42.15 -27.07 19.23
CA LYS A 10 41.86 -25.97 20.15
C LYS A 10 42.67 -24.71 19.83
N ASN A 11 43.91 -24.88 19.38
CA ASN A 11 44.78 -23.78 18.97
C ASN A 11 44.43 -23.18 17.60
N LEU A 12 43.75 -23.92 16.75
CA LEU A 12 43.28 -23.43 15.45
C LEU A 12 41.95 -22.67 15.58
N LEU A 13 41.07 -23.16 16.43
CA LEU A 13 39.71 -22.64 16.57
C LEU A 13 39.58 -21.50 17.58
N ASN A 14 40.40 -21.50 18.64
CA ASN A 14 40.42 -20.46 19.67
C ASN A 14 41.56 -19.47 19.43
N VAL A 15 41.41 -18.62 18.45
CA VAL A 15 42.34 -17.50 18.22
C VAL A 15 42.02 -16.37 19.18
N GLU A 16 42.88 -16.15 20.16
CA GLU A 16 42.75 -15.05 21.12
C GLU A 16 43.35 -13.75 20.53
N PHE A 17 42.63 -13.14 19.63
CA PHE A 17 43.00 -11.80 19.11
C PHE A 17 41.87 -10.82 19.34
N GLU A 18 42.13 -9.81 20.13
CA GLU A 18 41.21 -8.70 20.35
C GLU A 18 41.85 -7.39 19.84
N GLY A 19 41.20 -6.72 18.91
CA GLY A 19 41.71 -5.45 18.37
C GLY A 19 41.19 -5.13 16.98
N THR A 20 41.86 -4.20 16.32
CA THR A 20 41.48 -3.75 14.96
C THR A 20 42.18 -4.57 13.89
N LEU A 21 41.42 -5.28 13.09
CA LEU A 21 41.92 -6.06 11.96
C LEU A 21 41.37 -5.55 10.61
N PRO A 22 42.13 -5.80 9.53
CA PRO A 22 41.56 -5.66 8.18
C PRO A 22 40.40 -6.65 7.96
N VAL A 23 39.33 -6.16 7.38
CA VAL A 23 38.09 -6.93 7.15
C VAL A 23 37.89 -7.18 5.66
N LEU A 24 37.72 -8.44 5.28
CA LEU A 24 37.31 -8.86 3.96
C LEU A 24 35.79 -9.12 3.96
N ALA A 25 35.03 -8.26 3.28
CA ALA A 25 33.60 -8.43 3.12
C ALA A 25 33.30 -9.36 1.91
N THR A 26 32.69 -10.51 2.15
CA THR A 26 32.32 -11.50 1.12
C THR A 26 30.86 -11.31 0.69
N ARG A 27 30.56 -11.67 -0.57
CA ARG A 27 29.20 -11.73 -1.12
C ARG A 27 28.79 -13.21 -1.25
N ASN A 28 27.68 -13.56 -0.64
CA ASN A 28 27.10 -14.93 -0.73
C ASN A 28 28.03 -16.08 -0.30
N VAL A 29 29.13 -15.78 0.40
CA VAL A 29 30.07 -16.78 0.87
C VAL A 29 30.27 -16.59 2.37
N VAL A 30 29.92 -17.61 3.14
CA VAL A 30 30.19 -17.71 4.57
C VAL A 30 31.34 -18.69 4.76
N ILE A 31 32.41 -18.26 5.39
CA ILE A 31 33.57 -19.11 5.70
C ILE A 31 33.42 -19.66 7.11
N PHE A 32 33.74 -20.95 7.25
CA PHE A 32 33.71 -21.63 8.54
C PHE A 32 35.12 -21.91 9.06
N PRO A 33 35.33 -22.08 10.37
CA PRO A 33 36.61 -22.37 10.96
C PRO A 33 37.22 -23.66 10.40
N GLY A 34 38.54 -23.70 10.24
CA GLY A 34 39.28 -24.86 9.77
C GLY A 34 39.16 -25.15 8.24
N VAL A 35 38.29 -24.46 7.54
CA VAL A 35 38.00 -24.74 6.11
C VAL A 35 38.81 -23.83 5.19
N ILE A 36 39.35 -24.41 4.11
CA ILE A 36 40.00 -23.66 3.03
C ILE A 36 38.99 -23.41 1.91
N CYS A 37 38.74 -22.14 1.65
CA CYS A 37 37.72 -21.72 0.69
C CYS A 37 38.31 -20.75 -0.36
N PRO A 38 38.03 -20.94 -1.68
CA PRO A 38 38.35 -19.96 -2.70
C PRO A 38 37.29 -18.84 -2.70
N VAL A 39 37.76 -17.60 -2.60
CA VAL A 39 36.90 -16.39 -2.62
C VAL A 39 37.28 -15.51 -3.80
N ILE A 40 36.31 -15.17 -4.64
CA ILE A 40 36.51 -14.24 -5.75
C ILE A 40 36.48 -12.81 -5.22
N VAL A 41 37.56 -12.08 -5.43
CA VAL A 41 37.72 -10.71 -4.96
C VAL A 41 37.93 -9.77 -6.13
N GLY A 42 37.05 -8.77 -6.28
CA GLY A 42 37.10 -7.78 -7.36
C GLY A 42 37.02 -6.33 -6.90
N ARG A 43 36.67 -6.06 -5.64
CA ARG A 43 36.55 -4.70 -5.11
C ARG A 43 37.93 -4.10 -4.87
N LYS A 44 38.10 -2.82 -5.21
CA LYS A 44 39.37 -2.07 -5.03
C LYS A 44 39.90 -2.13 -3.58
N GLN A 45 39.02 -2.05 -2.59
CA GLN A 45 39.39 -2.09 -1.18
C GLN A 45 39.86 -3.49 -0.74
N SER A 46 39.15 -4.54 -1.18
CA SER A 46 39.48 -5.92 -0.91
C SER A 46 40.74 -6.37 -1.65
N LEU A 47 40.96 -5.90 -2.90
CA LEU A 47 42.20 -6.13 -3.64
C LEU A 47 43.39 -5.46 -2.97
N LYS A 48 43.20 -4.26 -2.40
CA LYS A 48 44.23 -3.57 -1.66
C LYS A 48 44.59 -4.34 -0.38
N LEU A 49 43.56 -4.80 0.36
CA LEU A 49 43.73 -5.63 1.54
C LEU A 49 44.58 -6.88 1.22
N LEU A 50 44.21 -7.65 0.17
CA LEU A 50 44.96 -8.84 -0.24
C LEU A 50 46.41 -8.52 -0.62
N LYS A 51 46.63 -7.37 -1.31
CA LYS A 51 48.00 -6.95 -1.68
C LYS A 51 48.85 -6.56 -0.48
N ASP A 52 48.25 -5.99 0.56
CA ASP A 52 48.98 -5.62 1.74
C ASP A 52 49.29 -6.85 2.64
N ILE A 53 48.30 -7.75 2.80
CA ILE A 53 48.48 -9.01 3.56
C ILE A 53 49.47 -9.95 2.87
N SER A 54 49.48 -10.00 1.50
CA SER A 54 50.43 -10.87 0.79
C SER A 54 51.92 -10.55 1.00
N LYS A 55 52.25 -9.41 1.62
CA LYS A 55 53.62 -8.98 1.94
C LYS A 55 54.12 -9.53 3.28
N GLU A 56 53.18 -9.89 4.15
CA GLU A 56 53.49 -10.38 5.50
C GLU A 56 53.16 -11.87 5.57
N ARG A 57 54.16 -12.73 5.92
CA ARG A 57 53.93 -14.15 6.18
C ARG A 57 53.07 -14.29 7.41
N ASP A 58 51.99 -15.06 7.32
CA ASP A 58 51.07 -15.39 8.42
C ASP A 58 50.20 -14.23 8.96
N ALA A 59 49.99 -13.16 8.18
CA ALA A 59 49.07 -12.08 8.56
C ALA A 59 47.66 -12.60 8.73
N VAL A 60 47.04 -12.28 9.87
CA VAL A 60 45.63 -12.60 10.17
C VAL A 60 44.75 -11.42 9.82
N PHE A 61 43.61 -11.69 9.20
CA PHE A 61 42.56 -10.73 8.92
C PHE A 61 41.20 -11.37 9.25
N ALA A 62 40.16 -10.57 9.28
CA ALA A 62 38.82 -11.05 9.57
C ALA A 62 37.98 -11.12 8.27
N VAL A 63 37.09 -12.11 8.17
CA VAL A 63 36.17 -12.29 7.04
C VAL A 63 34.74 -12.31 7.54
N PHE A 64 33.91 -11.41 6.97
CA PHE A 64 32.49 -11.32 7.27
C PHE A 64 31.66 -11.35 5.98
N CYS A 65 30.52 -12.01 6.02
CA CYS A 65 29.58 -12.02 4.90
C CYS A 65 28.69 -10.77 4.97
N GLN A 66 28.29 -10.25 3.80
CA GLN A 66 27.33 -9.16 3.72
C GLN A 66 25.91 -9.70 3.88
N LYS A 67 25.05 -8.90 4.54
CA LYS A 67 23.60 -9.16 4.62
C LYS A 67 22.93 -9.00 3.27
N ASP A 68 23.26 -7.92 2.54
CA ASP A 68 22.80 -7.69 1.17
C ASP A 68 23.98 -7.73 0.18
N PRO A 69 24.01 -8.69 -0.74
CA PRO A 69 25.10 -8.84 -1.72
C PRO A 69 25.19 -7.70 -2.72
N ASN A 70 24.15 -6.87 -2.87
CA ASN A 70 24.11 -5.76 -3.84
C ASN A 70 24.83 -4.49 -3.35
N VAL A 71 25.11 -4.39 -2.06
CA VAL A 71 25.83 -3.24 -1.51
C VAL A 71 27.29 -3.25 -1.97
N GLU A 72 27.72 -2.22 -2.69
CA GLU A 72 29.10 -2.14 -3.20
C GLU A 72 30.12 -1.79 -2.10
N LEU A 73 29.77 -0.91 -1.19
CA LEU A 73 30.60 -0.43 -0.10
C LEU A 73 29.89 -0.69 1.23
N PRO A 74 30.06 -1.87 1.84
CA PRO A 74 29.40 -2.19 3.09
C PRO A 74 29.86 -1.26 4.22
N GLY A 75 28.88 -0.69 4.93
CA GLY A 75 29.02 0.14 6.11
C GLY A 75 28.67 -0.61 7.40
N GLU A 76 28.51 0.16 8.47
CA GLU A 76 28.06 -0.34 9.76
C GLU A 76 26.62 -0.89 9.63
N GLY A 77 26.45 -2.17 10.01
CA GLY A 77 25.16 -2.86 9.88
C GLY A 77 24.95 -3.69 8.62
N ASP A 78 25.77 -3.50 7.56
CA ASP A 78 25.67 -4.28 6.31
C ASP A 78 26.38 -5.62 6.36
N LEU A 79 27.24 -5.85 7.36
CA LEU A 79 27.92 -7.11 7.61
C LEU A 79 27.17 -7.92 8.68
N ILE A 80 27.30 -9.25 8.62
CA ILE A 80 26.85 -10.12 9.70
C ILE A 80 27.78 -9.94 10.92
N GLU A 81 27.24 -10.09 12.11
CA GLU A 81 27.98 -9.84 13.35
C GLU A 81 29.07 -10.89 13.64
N TYR A 82 28.87 -12.11 13.15
CA TYR A 82 29.81 -13.21 13.34
C TYR A 82 30.53 -13.56 12.05
N GLY A 83 31.83 -13.67 12.11
CA GLY A 83 32.71 -14.07 11.03
C GLY A 83 33.84 -14.99 11.52
N VAL A 84 34.90 -15.05 10.75
CA VAL A 84 36.07 -15.86 11.10
C VAL A 84 37.36 -15.04 10.96
N TYR A 85 38.32 -15.30 11.84
CA TYR A 85 39.72 -14.97 11.58
C TYR A 85 40.20 -15.81 10.41
N ALA A 86 41.05 -15.26 9.56
CA ALA A 86 41.46 -15.94 8.35
C ALA A 86 42.94 -15.65 8.03
N LYS A 87 43.57 -16.63 7.37
CA LYS A 87 44.88 -16.50 6.75
C LYS A 87 44.81 -16.64 5.24
N LEU A 88 45.62 -15.87 4.54
CA LEU A 88 45.74 -15.96 3.09
C LEU A 88 46.71 -17.11 2.73
N VAL A 89 46.21 -18.14 2.08
CA VAL A 89 47.00 -19.27 1.60
C VAL A 89 47.66 -18.96 0.27
N LYS A 90 46.89 -18.48 -0.72
CA LYS A 90 47.36 -18.17 -2.06
C LYS A 90 46.44 -17.19 -2.79
N VAL A 91 47.02 -16.41 -3.67
CA VAL A 91 46.25 -15.57 -4.60
C VAL A 91 46.47 -16.11 -6.03
N LEU A 92 45.38 -16.33 -6.75
CA LEU A 92 45.39 -16.79 -8.13
C LEU A 92 44.79 -15.68 -9.00
N GLU A 93 45.53 -15.21 -10.00
CA GLU A 93 45.05 -14.22 -10.96
C GLU A 93 44.15 -14.93 -12.00
N MET A 94 42.96 -14.42 -12.25
CA MET A 94 42.05 -14.95 -13.25
C MET A 94 42.32 -14.30 -14.60
N PRO A 95 42.58 -15.07 -15.68
CA PRO A 95 42.68 -14.49 -17.03
C PRO A 95 41.27 -14.08 -17.52
N GLY A 96 40.99 -12.74 -17.61
CA GLY A 96 39.70 -12.23 -18.08
C GLY A 96 39.63 -10.70 -18.08
N PRO A 97 38.66 -10.08 -18.75
CA PRO A 97 38.45 -8.64 -18.71
C PRO A 97 37.89 -8.20 -17.36
N GLY A 98 38.77 -7.98 -16.38
CA GLY A 98 38.46 -7.52 -15.04
C GLY A 98 39.61 -7.83 -14.07
N ASN A 99 39.89 -6.94 -13.12
CA ASN A 99 40.94 -7.12 -12.09
C ASN A 99 40.51 -8.09 -10.98
N ASN A 100 39.74 -9.14 -11.27
CA ASN A 100 39.30 -10.11 -10.29
C ASN A 100 40.39 -11.13 -10.00
N VAL A 101 40.63 -11.40 -8.73
CA VAL A 101 41.54 -12.42 -8.24
C VAL A 101 40.79 -13.45 -7.41
N THR A 102 41.23 -14.70 -7.42
CA THR A 102 40.73 -15.72 -6.51
C THR A 102 41.72 -15.84 -5.34
N ALA A 103 41.27 -15.43 -4.15
CA ALA A 103 42.03 -15.63 -2.91
C ALA A 103 41.64 -16.98 -2.30
N ILE A 104 42.64 -17.83 -2.09
CA ILE A 104 42.47 -19.05 -1.32
C ILE A 104 42.70 -18.69 0.15
N ILE A 105 41.66 -18.79 0.96
CA ILE A 105 41.64 -18.35 2.34
C ILE A 105 41.39 -19.54 3.24
N GLN A 106 42.15 -19.64 4.31
CA GLN A 106 41.90 -20.61 5.39
C GLN A 106 41.18 -19.90 6.53
N GLY A 107 40.00 -20.38 6.91
CA GLY A 107 39.32 -19.93 8.14
C GLY A 107 40.02 -20.43 9.39
N LEU A 108 40.14 -19.58 10.38
CA LEU A 108 40.62 -19.91 11.72
C LEU A 108 39.43 -19.88 12.68
N GLY A 109 39.62 -19.47 13.93
CA GLY A 109 38.58 -19.32 14.93
C GLY A 109 37.50 -18.32 14.53
N ARG A 110 36.34 -18.43 15.16
CA ARG A 110 35.25 -17.44 15.01
C ARG A 110 35.58 -16.12 15.65
N CYS A 111 35.06 -15.03 15.06
CA CYS A 111 35.15 -13.70 15.62
C CYS A 111 33.83 -12.94 15.55
N HIS A 112 33.66 -11.99 16.44
CA HIS A 112 32.55 -11.07 16.47
C HIS A 112 33.03 -9.69 16.02
N LEU A 113 32.23 -9.00 15.22
CA LEU A 113 32.47 -7.64 14.75
C LEU A 113 31.86 -6.66 15.75
N ASP A 114 32.70 -5.97 16.54
CA ASP A 114 32.23 -5.03 17.55
C ASP A 114 31.90 -3.67 16.94
N GLU A 115 32.76 -3.18 16.02
CA GLU A 115 32.61 -1.87 15.38
C GLU A 115 33.42 -1.78 14.10
N LEU A 116 32.91 -1.06 13.10
CA LEU A 116 33.66 -0.70 11.89
C LEU A 116 34.42 0.62 12.12
N VAL A 117 35.74 0.53 12.20
CA VAL A 117 36.60 1.68 12.48
C VAL A 117 36.84 2.57 11.27
N SER A 118 36.96 1.98 10.07
CA SER A 118 37.19 2.72 8.82
C SER A 118 36.80 1.91 7.59
N ASN A 119 36.30 2.61 6.57
CA ASN A 119 35.97 2.01 5.27
C ASN A 119 37.00 2.35 4.18
N LYS A 120 37.94 3.24 4.41
CA LYS A 120 38.99 3.65 3.44
C LYS A 120 40.34 3.76 4.10
N PRO A 121 41.43 3.31 3.47
CA PRO A 121 41.55 2.76 2.10
C PRO A 121 41.17 1.27 1.97
N MET A 122 40.97 0.56 3.07
CA MET A 122 40.43 -0.79 3.23
C MET A 122 39.49 -0.78 4.42
N ILE A 123 38.68 -1.80 4.55
CA ILE A 123 37.77 -1.93 5.68
C ILE A 123 38.58 -2.38 6.90
N LEU A 124 38.48 -1.63 8.00
CA LEU A 124 39.08 -1.97 9.30
C LEU A 124 37.93 -2.12 10.29
N GLY A 125 37.91 -3.24 10.99
CA GLY A 125 36.93 -3.53 12.02
C GLY A 125 37.59 -3.87 13.34
N LYS A 126 37.01 -3.42 14.45
CA LYS A 126 37.36 -3.91 15.78
C LYS A 126 36.66 -5.25 15.97
N VAL A 127 37.42 -6.27 16.24
CA VAL A 127 36.92 -7.64 16.38
C VAL A 127 37.35 -8.22 17.72
N SER A 128 36.47 -9.07 18.25
CA SER A 128 36.69 -9.83 19.47
C SER A 128 36.54 -11.33 19.19
N PRO A 129 37.23 -12.22 19.94
CA PRO A 129 37.13 -13.65 19.77
C PRO A 129 35.72 -14.15 20.18
N ALA A 130 35.10 -14.92 19.30
CA ALA A 130 33.84 -15.60 19.57
C ALA A 130 34.12 -17.07 19.84
N MET A 131 34.36 -17.39 21.13
CA MET A 131 34.75 -18.75 21.52
C MET A 131 33.72 -19.80 21.15
N GLU A 132 34.17 -20.96 20.73
CA GLU A 132 33.32 -22.10 20.44
C GLU A 132 33.16 -23.00 21.65
N GLU A 133 31.95 -23.43 21.93
CA GLU A 133 31.63 -24.41 22.95
C GLU A 133 31.87 -25.81 22.41
N MET A 134 33.01 -26.39 22.82
CA MET A 134 33.39 -27.74 22.40
C MET A 134 32.52 -28.79 23.11
N PRO A 135 32.09 -29.86 22.42
CA PRO A 135 31.42 -30.98 23.05
C PRO A 135 32.37 -31.74 23.97
N ASP A 136 31.83 -32.36 25.03
CA ASP A 136 32.59 -33.22 25.90
C ASP A 136 33.12 -34.44 25.14
N GLU A 137 34.35 -34.88 25.44
CA GLU A 137 34.98 -36.02 24.76
C GLU A 137 34.17 -37.32 24.80
N ASN A 138 33.27 -37.46 25.78
CA ASN A 138 32.38 -38.62 25.95
C ASN A 138 30.90 -38.34 25.60
N ASP A 139 30.57 -37.21 24.92
CA ASP A 139 29.22 -36.91 24.50
C ASP A 139 28.78 -37.90 23.40
N THR A 140 27.99 -38.89 23.81
CA THR A 140 27.45 -39.94 22.91
C THR A 140 26.44 -39.38 21.91
N GLU A 141 25.76 -38.33 22.28
CA GLU A 141 24.75 -37.69 21.38
C GLU A 141 25.47 -36.93 20.25
N PHE A 142 26.58 -36.23 20.55
CA PHE A 142 27.43 -35.58 19.57
C PHE A 142 28.06 -36.61 18.61
N LYS A 143 28.61 -37.72 19.12
CA LYS A 143 29.19 -38.77 18.28
C LYS A 143 28.14 -39.37 17.32
N THR A 144 26.95 -39.67 17.83
CA THR A 144 25.86 -40.19 17.00
C THR A 144 25.44 -39.19 15.94
N ALA A 145 25.32 -37.91 16.29
CA ALA A 145 24.97 -36.85 15.34
C ALA A 145 26.04 -36.68 14.25
N MET A 146 27.32 -36.88 14.59
CA MET A 146 28.43 -36.83 13.61
C MET A 146 28.43 -38.04 12.66
N ASP A 147 28.15 -39.24 13.16
CA ASP A 147 28.00 -40.43 12.33
C ASP A 147 26.82 -40.28 11.33
N ASP A 148 25.70 -39.74 11.82
CA ASP A 148 24.54 -39.41 10.99
C ASP A 148 24.87 -38.32 9.96
N LEU A 149 25.63 -37.29 10.35
CA LEU A 149 26.06 -36.21 9.49
C LEU A 149 26.93 -36.78 8.33
N ARG A 150 27.92 -37.59 8.64
CA ARG A 150 28.80 -38.22 7.64
C ARG A 150 27.99 -39.10 6.68
N SER A 151 27.11 -39.96 7.21
CA SER A 151 26.27 -40.85 6.42
C SER A 151 25.31 -40.10 5.51
N ASN A 152 24.62 -39.10 6.04
CA ASN A 152 23.66 -38.29 5.25
C ASN A 152 24.36 -37.40 4.23
N THR A 153 25.57 -36.91 4.50
CA THR A 153 26.36 -36.13 3.54
C THR A 153 26.73 -36.96 2.33
N VAL A 154 27.15 -38.20 2.54
CA VAL A 154 27.45 -39.15 1.44
C VAL A 154 26.22 -39.41 0.60
N LYS A 155 25.07 -39.66 1.23
CA LYS A 155 23.79 -39.84 0.52
C LYS A 155 23.40 -38.60 -0.25
N TYR A 156 23.54 -37.41 0.33
CA TYR A 156 23.21 -36.14 -0.33
C TYR A 156 24.06 -35.87 -1.56
N ILE A 157 25.39 -36.15 -1.48
CA ILE A 157 26.30 -36.02 -2.63
C ILE A 157 25.89 -36.99 -3.76
N GLN A 158 25.54 -38.24 -3.41
CA GLN A 158 25.10 -39.24 -4.40
C GLN A 158 23.75 -38.86 -5.07
N MET A 159 22.89 -38.18 -4.37
CA MET A 159 21.58 -37.72 -4.89
C MET A 159 21.68 -36.45 -5.71
N ASN A 160 22.71 -35.64 -5.53
CA ASN A 160 22.85 -34.33 -6.15
C ASN A 160 23.88 -34.36 -7.29
N GLU A 161 23.39 -34.45 -8.55
CA GLU A 161 24.23 -34.49 -9.77
C GLU A 161 25.12 -33.25 -9.94
N GLU A 162 24.88 -32.13 -9.23
CA GLU A 162 25.67 -30.92 -9.32
C GLU A 162 26.92 -30.94 -8.45
N LEU A 163 27.05 -31.92 -7.53
CA LEU A 163 28.21 -32.04 -6.65
C LEU A 163 29.21 -33.07 -7.22
N PRO A 164 30.49 -32.72 -7.23
CA PRO A 164 31.51 -33.67 -7.73
C PRO A 164 31.75 -34.79 -6.69
N ASP A 165 32.00 -36.02 -7.20
CA ASP A 165 32.25 -37.19 -6.38
C ASP A 165 33.52 -37.03 -5.47
N GLU A 166 34.43 -36.12 -5.85
CA GLU A 166 35.61 -35.80 -5.07
C GLU A 166 35.28 -35.18 -3.71
N SER A 167 34.07 -34.60 -3.55
CA SER A 167 33.57 -34.04 -2.29
C SER A 167 33.38 -35.15 -1.24
N GLN A 168 32.93 -36.33 -1.65
CA GLN A 168 32.83 -37.50 -0.76
C GLN A 168 34.21 -37.97 -0.29
N PHE A 169 35.16 -38.01 -1.20
CA PHE A 169 36.54 -38.39 -0.85
C PHE A 169 37.20 -37.38 0.09
N ALA A 170 36.92 -36.10 -0.12
CA ALA A 170 37.41 -35.04 0.75
C ALA A 170 36.87 -35.20 2.20
N LEU A 171 35.60 -35.49 2.37
CA LEU A 171 34.96 -35.65 3.69
C LEU A 171 35.52 -36.90 4.41
N SER A 172 35.77 -38.00 3.68
CA SER A 172 36.29 -39.25 4.28
C SER A 172 37.72 -39.12 4.81
N ASN A 173 38.50 -38.18 4.28
CA ASN A 173 39.87 -37.90 4.73
C ASN A 173 39.96 -36.93 5.89
N ILE A 174 38.85 -36.32 6.34
CA ILE A 174 38.84 -35.46 7.53
C ILE A 174 38.62 -36.34 8.76
N SER A 175 39.67 -36.49 9.55
CA SER A 175 39.60 -37.30 10.77
C SER A 175 38.91 -36.59 11.93
N ASN A 176 38.93 -35.27 11.95
CA ASN A 176 38.36 -34.46 13.02
C ASN A 176 36.91 -34.09 12.77
N ASP A 177 36.03 -34.38 13.73
CA ASP A 177 34.59 -34.22 13.60
C ASP A 177 34.17 -32.75 13.53
N VAL A 178 34.84 -31.85 14.22
CA VAL A 178 34.51 -30.41 14.19
C VAL A 178 34.81 -29.82 12.82
N ILE A 179 36.00 -30.13 12.27
CA ILE A 179 36.39 -29.68 10.94
C ILE A 179 35.49 -30.34 9.86
N ALA A 180 35.07 -31.60 10.07
CA ALA A 180 34.15 -32.26 9.17
C ALA A 180 32.79 -31.57 9.13
N ALA A 181 32.25 -31.18 10.29
CA ALA A 181 30.99 -30.41 10.36
C ALA A 181 31.09 -29.06 9.65
N ASP A 182 32.15 -28.29 9.92
CA ASP A 182 32.38 -26.97 9.30
C ASP A 182 32.67 -27.10 7.79
N PHE A 183 33.31 -28.18 7.36
CA PHE A 183 33.49 -28.52 5.94
C PHE A 183 32.14 -28.75 5.24
N VAL A 184 31.23 -29.47 5.87
CA VAL A 184 29.87 -29.70 5.34
C VAL A 184 29.12 -28.38 5.25
N CYS A 185 29.15 -27.53 6.28
CA CYS A 185 28.53 -26.20 6.29
C CYS A 185 29.03 -25.33 5.13
N SER A 186 30.32 -25.37 4.85
CA SER A 186 30.94 -24.52 3.82
C SER A 186 30.65 -24.98 2.40
N ASN A 187 30.77 -26.29 2.13
CA ASN A 187 30.84 -26.85 0.78
C ASN A 187 29.49 -27.33 0.23
N LEU A 188 28.49 -27.60 1.08
CA LEU A 188 27.17 -27.94 0.58
C LEU A 188 26.39 -26.69 0.11
N PRO A 189 25.51 -26.84 -0.89
CA PRO A 189 24.77 -25.73 -1.49
C PRO A 189 23.59 -25.29 -0.63
N PHE A 190 23.82 -25.07 0.66
CA PHE A 190 22.82 -24.51 1.58
C PHE A 190 22.52 -23.05 1.28
N SER A 191 21.32 -22.59 1.62
CA SER A 191 20.96 -21.18 1.49
C SER A 191 21.90 -20.28 2.31
N LEU A 192 22.06 -19.01 1.87
CA LEU A 192 22.88 -18.05 2.61
C LEU A 192 22.36 -17.84 4.03
N GLU A 193 21.05 -17.81 4.22
CA GLU A 193 20.40 -17.66 5.52
C GLU A 193 20.70 -18.83 6.45
N ASP A 194 20.67 -20.07 5.95
CA ASP A 194 21.01 -21.25 6.72
C ASP A 194 22.49 -21.23 7.12
N LYS A 195 23.40 -20.86 6.20
CA LYS A 195 24.84 -20.73 6.50
C LYS A 195 25.11 -19.63 7.54
N ILE A 196 24.41 -18.52 7.48
CA ILE A 196 24.53 -17.45 8.49
C ILE A 196 24.03 -17.93 9.86
N SER A 197 22.92 -18.65 9.90
CA SER A 197 22.41 -19.23 11.14
C SER A 197 23.39 -20.21 11.78
N LEU A 198 24.05 -21.03 10.95
CA LEU A 198 25.04 -22.02 11.42
C LEU A 198 26.31 -21.35 11.95
N ILE A 199 26.84 -20.30 11.31
CA ILE A 199 28.05 -19.62 11.82
C ILE A 199 27.80 -18.81 13.08
N THR A 200 26.56 -18.34 13.32
CA THR A 200 26.19 -17.64 14.55
C THR A 200 26.07 -18.55 15.76
N THR A 201 25.85 -19.86 15.55
CA THR A 201 25.70 -20.85 16.63
C THR A 201 27.06 -21.11 17.32
N SER A 202 27.14 -20.85 18.62
CA SER A 202 28.39 -21.01 19.40
C SER A 202 28.68 -22.46 19.76
N SER A 203 27.66 -23.25 20.03
CA SER A 203 27.80 -24.66 20.38
C SER A 203 27.99 -25.51 19.13
N ILE A 204 29.09 -26.24 19.04
CA ILE A 204 29.40 -27.14 17.92
C ILE A 204 28.35 -28.26 17.81
N LYS A 205 27.89 -28.77 18.94
CA LYS A 205 26.83 -29.78 19.00
C LYS A 205 25.54 -29.27 18.36
N GLU A 206 25.08 -28.07 18.75
CA GLU A 206 23.88 -27.45 18.18
C GLU A 206 24.05 -27.13 16.69
N ARG A 207 25.26 -26.73 16.28
CA ARG A 207 25.60 -26.50 14.87
C ARG A 207 25.44 -27.79 14.06
N VAL A 208 25.97 -28.92 14.52
CA VAL A 208 25.82 -30.23 13.85
C VAL A 208 24.36 -30.63 13.70
N ILE A 209 23.57 -30.47 14.76
CA ILE A 209 22.10 -30.73 14.72
C ILE A 209 21.42 -29.77 13.72
N GLY A 210 21.85 -28.51 13.67
CA GLY A 210 21.39 -27.52 12.70
C GLY A 210 21.68 -27.96 11.26
N VAL A 211 22.90 -28.42 10.99
CA VAL A 211 23.31 -28.95 9.67
C VAL A 211 22.47 -30.14 9.26
N LEU A 212 22.27 -31.11 10.14
CA LEU A 212 21.40 -32.26 9.88
C LEU A 212 19.98 -31.86 9.51
N ARG A 213 19.43 -30.86 10.19
CA ARG A 213 18.09 -30.35 9.91
C ARG A 213 18.00 -29.72 8.50
N VAL A 214 18.99 -28.89 8.16
CA VAL A 214 19.05 -28.26 6.83
C VAL A 214 19.23 -29.32 5.74
N MET A 215 20.11 -30.28 5.98
CA MET A 215 20.38 -31.38 5.05
C MET A 215 19.16 -32.26 4.80
N HIS A 216 18.40 -32.62 5.83
CA HIS A 216 17.15 -33.40 5.65
C HIS A 216 16.14 -32.66 4.81
N LYS A 217 15.99 -31.36 5.01
CA LYS A 217 15.12 -30.52 4.19
C LYS A 217 15.55 -30.53 2.71
N GLU A 218 16.84 -30.37 2.46
CA GLU A 218 17.39 -30.38 1.10
C GLU A 218 17.26 -31.76 0.42
N MET A 219 17.48 -32.85 1.17
CA MET A 219 17.28 -34.20 0.66
C MET A 219 15.83 -34.47 0.23
N GLN A 220 14.85 -34.04 1.04
CA GLN A 220 13.44 -34.16 0.67
C GLN A 220 13.11 -33.38 -0.62
N LEU A 221 13.70 -32.20 -0.78
CA LEU A 221 13.53 -31.41 -2.01
C LEU A 221 14.14 -32.09 -3.22
N LEU A 222 15.30 -32.73 -3.07
CA LEU A 222 15.95 -33.49 -4.14
C LEU A 222 15.15 -34.76 -4.54
N GLU A 223 14.63 -35.49 -3.56
CA GLU A 223 13.75 -36.65 -3.82
C GLU A 223 12.48 -36.21 -4.57
N LEU A 224 11.87 -35.10 -4.18
CA LEU A 224 10.71 -34.56 -4.88
C LEU A 224 11.03 -34.18 -6.33
N LYS A 225 12.17 -33.51 -6.54
CA LYS A 225 12.66 -33.16 -7.89
C LYS A 225 12.92 -34.40 -8.76
N GLN A 226 13.53 -35.46 -8.21
CA GLN A 226 13.77 -36.74 -8.94
C GLN A 226 12.45 -37.43 -9.28
N ASN A 227 11.51 -37.48 -8.37
CA ASN A 227 10.18 -38.06 -8.59
C ASN A 227 9.38 -37.32 -9.68
N ILE A 228 9.48 -35.98 -9.73
CA ILE A 228 8.87 -35.17 -10.78
C ILE A 228 9.55 -35.46 -12.13
N ARG A 229 10.89 -35.53 -12.19
CA ARG A 229 11.64 -35.83 -13.42
C ARG A 229 11.34 -37.21 -13.98
N SER A 230 11.25 -38.25 -13.13
CA SER A 230 10.91 -39.60 -13.58
C SER A 230 9.51 -39.69 -14.17
N LYS A 231 8.49 -39.08 -13.49
CA LYS A 231 7.13 -39.02 -14.01
C LYS A 231 7.05 -38.24 -15.32
N THR A 232 7.74 -37.11 -15.41
CA THR A 232 7.77 -36.31 -16.65
C THR A 232 8.41 -37.08 -17.81
N ARG A 233 9.38 -37.96 -17.55
CA ARG A 233 10.04 -38.77 -18.56
C ARG A 233 9.15 -39.94 -19.04
N GLU A 234 8.43 -40.57 -18.13
CA GLU A 234 7.43 -41.57 -18.46
C GLU A 234 6.28 -40.97 -19.30
N ASP A 235 5.78 -39.81 -18.91
CA ASP A 235 4.74 -39.09 -19.66
C ASP A 235 5.21 -38.66 -21.06
N LEU A 236 6.49 -38.26 -21.20
CA LEU A 236 7.08 -37.92 -22.52
C LEU A 236 7.22 -39.11 -23.44
N ASP A 237 7.66 -40.27 -22.92
CA ASP A 237 7.79 -41.48 -23.70
C ASP A 237 6.41 -42.02 -24.16
N GLU A 238 5.39 -41.89 -23.31
CA GLU A 238 4.01 -42.26 -23.66
C GLU A 238 3.43 -41.29 -24.70
N GLN A 239 3.68 -39.99 -24.59
CA GLN A 239 3.27 -38.99 -25.59
C GLN A 239 3.96 -39.18 -26.95
N GLN A 240 5.24 -39.52 -26.98
CA GLN A 240 5.94 -39.82 -28.24
C GLN A 240 5.35 -41.04 -28.94
N ARG A 241 4.99 -42.05 -28.18
CA ARG A 241 4.34 -43.25 -28.72
C ARG A 241 2.95 -42.96 -29.24
N GLU A 242 2.16 -42.18 -28.52
CA GLU A 242 0.84 -41.71 -28.99
C GLU A 242 0.95 -40.84 -30.23
N TYR A 243 1.92 -39.90 -30.26
CA TYR A 243 2.16 -39.05 -31.42
C TYR A 243 2.48 -39.88 -32.68
N PHE A 244 3.28 -40.93 -32.58
CA PHE A 244 3.61 -41.80 -33.72
C PHE A 244 2.40 -42.58 -34.21
N LEU A 245 1.59 -43.10 -33.31
CA LEU A 245 0.32 -43.78 -33.63
C LEU A 245 -0.69 -42.83 -34.27
N GLN A 246 -0.78 -41.60 -33.78
CA GLN A 246 -1.70 -40.61 -34.36
C GLN A 246 -1.23 -40.12 -35.73
N GLN A 247 0.05 -40.03 -35.97
CA GLN A 247 0.57 -39.71 -37.31
C GLN A 247 0.28 -40.81 -38.32
N GLN A 248 0.33 -42.06 -37.91
CA GLN A 248 -0.16 -43.15 -38.73
C GLN A 248 -1.65 -43.09 -38.99
N ILE A 249 -2.46 -42.78 -37.97
CA ILE A 249 -3.92 -42.59 -38.13
C ILE A 249 -4.24 -41.42 -39.06
N LYS A 250 -3.45 -40.32 -38.98
CA LYS A 250 -3.60 -39.17 -39.86
C LYS A 250 -3.30 -39.50 -41.31
N ASN A 251 -2.18 -40.19 -41.56
CA ASN A 251 -1.84 -40.65 -42.92
C ASN A 251 -2.91 -41.59 -43.50
N ILE A 252 -3.47 -42.49 -42.68
CA ILE A 252 -4.56 -43.38 -43.05
C ILE A 252 -5.87 -42.60 -43.32
N LYS A 253 -6.17 -41.54 -42.51
CA LYS A 253 -7.33 -40.69 -42.76
C LYS A 253 -7.18 -39.83 -44.02
N GLU A 254 -6.01 -39.36 -44.34
CA GLU A 254 -5.70 -38.60 -45.56
C GLU A 254 -5.82 -39.52 -46.79
N GLU A 255 -5.39 -40.79 -46.72
CA GLU A 255 -5.60 -41.77 -47.77
C GLU A 255 -7.05 -42.23 -47.98
N LEU A 256 -7.89 -42.17 -46.90
CA LEU A 256 -9.32 -42.53 -46.93
C LEU A 256 -10.24 -41.39 -47.36
N GLY A 257 -9.74 -40.18 -47.65
CA GLY A 257 -10.47 -39.08 -48.26
C GLY A 257 -11.54 -38.42 -47.38
N ASN A 258 -11.52 -38.61 -46.07
CA ASN A 258 -12.46 -37.95 -45.15
C ASN A 258 -11.95 -36.58 -44.73
N GLY A 259 -12.09 -35.59 -45.61
CA GLY A 259 -11.82 -34.18 -45.33
C GLY A 259 -12.91 -33.44 -44.56
N GLU A 260 -13.51 -34.06 -43.57
CA GLU A 260 -14.43 -33.35 -42.65
C GLU A 260 -13.70 -33.05 -41.34
N GLY A 261 -13.39 -31.79 -41.13
CA GLY A 261 -12.72 -31.30 -39.91
C GLY A 261 -13.40 -31.76 -38.62
N SER A 262 -12.65 -31.77 -37.51
CA SER A 262 -13.15 -32.22 -36.19
C SER A 262 -14.49 -31.61 -35.84
N PRO A 263 -15.35 -32.26 -35.06
CA PRO A 263 -16.63 -31.69 -34.63
C PRO A 263 -16.45 -30.33 -33.96
N GLU A 264 -15.39 -30.16 -33.22
CA GLU A 264 -15.02 -28.91 -32.54
C GLU A 264 -14.71 -27.78 -33.54
N ARG A 265 -14.03 -28.08 -34.65
CA ARG A 265 -13.79 -27.11 -35.71
C ARG A 265 -15.08 -26.65 -36.34
N LYS A 266 -15.99 -27.55 -36.68
CA LYS A 266 -17.30 -27.18 -37.25
C LYS A 266 -18.11 -26.27 -36.32
N GLU A 267 -18.09 -26.56 -35.03
CA GLU A 267 -18.73 -25.73 -34.01
C GLU A 267 -18.12 -24.32 -33.94
N LEU A 268 -16.78 -24.22 -33.96
CA LEU A 268 -16.08 -22.91 -33.96
C LEU A 268 -16.39 -22.13 -35.27
N GLU A 269 -16.39 -22.78 -36.43
CA GLU A 269 -16.73 -22.13 -37.71
C GLU A 269 -18.17 -21.65 -37.77
N GLU A 270 -19.13 -22.41 -37.24
CA GLU A 270 -20.54 -22.00 -37.20
C GLU A 270 -20.74 -20.79 -36.29
N LYS A 271 -20.11 -20.80 -35.10
CA LYS A 271 -20.15 -19.65 -34.19
C LYS A 271 -19.46 -18.42 -34.81
N ALA A 272 -18.37 -18.61 -35.52
CA ALA A 272 -17.60 -17.56 -36.19
C ALA A 272 -18.43 -16.85 -37.28
N LYS A 273 -19.27 -17.58 -38.01
CA LYS A 273 -20.15 -17.00 -39.04
C LYS A 273 -21.16 -15.99 -38.50
N THR A 274 -21.48 -16.07 -37.23
CA THR A 274 -22.42 -15.15 -36.57
C THR A 274 -21.75 -13.85 -36.05
N LYS A 275 -20.41 -13.78 -36.07
CA LYS A 275 -19.67 -12.65 -35.50
C LYS A 275 -19.41 -11.55 -36.53
N LEU A 276 -19.55 -10.29 -36.08
CA LEU A 276 -19.32 -9.09 -36.89
C LEU A 276 -17.91 -8.55 -36.61
N TRP A 277 -16.90 -9.25 -37.04
CA TRP A 277 -15.50 -8.82 -36.90
C TRP A 277 -14.95 -8.26 -38.22
N SER A 278 -13.79 -7.56 -38.12
CA SER A 278 -13.10 -7.01 -39.27
C SER A 278 -12.48 -8.12 -40.15
N ASP A 279 -12.20 -7.80 -41.41
CA ASP A 279 -11.52 -8.72 -42.32
C ASP A 279 -10.18 -9.24 -41.76
N ASP A 280 -9.46 -8.40 -41.05
CA ASP A 280 -8.16 -8.78 -40.48
C ASP A 280 -8.30 -9.74 -39.28
N VAL A 281 -9.25 -9.53 -38.40
CA VAL A 281 -9.61 -10.47 -37.33
C VAL A 281 -10.06 -11.79 -37.92
N GLN A 282 -10.86 -11.76 -38.96
CA GLN A 282 -11.33 -12.97 -39.65
C GLN A 282 -10.18 -13.76 -40.29
N LYS A 283 -9.23 -13.08 -40.92
CA LYS A 283 -7.99 -13.72 -41.46
C LYS A 283 -7.18 -14.40 -40.39
N VAL A 284 -6.94 -13.69 -39.26
CA VAL A 284 -6.23 -14.25 -38.12
C VAL A 284 -6.96 -15.47 -37.54
N PHE A 285 -8.26 -15.36 -37.33
CA PHE A 285 -9.07 -16.48 -36.84
C PHE A 285 -8.96 -17.71 -37.75
N ARG A 286 -9.12 -17.58 -39.10
CA ARG A 286 -8.98 -18.68 -40.05
C ARG A 286 -7.60 -19.32 -39.99
N LYS A 287 -6.53 -18.49 -39.98
CA LYS A 287 -5.16 -18.97 -39.88
C LYS A 287 -4.91 -19.77 -38.59
N GLU A 288 -5.43 -19.30 -37.49
CA GLU A 288 -5.28 -19.96 -36.20
C GLU A 288 -6.18 -21.21 -36.09
N LEU A 289 -7.32 -21.24 -36.80
CA LEU A 289 -8.20 -22.40 -36.91
C LEU A 289 -7.51 -23.52 -37.76
N ASP A 290 -6.84 -23.16 -38.87
CA ASP A 290 -6.10 -24.10 -39.69
C ASP A 290 -4.90 -24.71 -38.91
N LYS A 291 -4.28 -23.95 -38.03
CA LYS A 291 -3.24 -24.48 -37.11
C LYS A 291 -3.80 -25.52 -36.14
N LEU A 292 -5.05 -25.30 -35.65
CA LEU A 292 -5.68 -26.27 -34.74
C LEU A 292 -5.78 -27.65 -35.33
N ASP A 293 -6.04 -27.78 -36.65
CA ASP A 293 -6.13 -29.05 -37.34
C ASP A 293 -4.80 -29.80 -37.46
N MET A 294 -3.69 -29.05 -37.41
CA MET A 294 -2.34 -29.62 -37.47
C MET A 294 -1.85 -30.11 -36.10
N LEU A 295 -2.55 -29.73 -35.02
CA LEU A 295 -2.17 -30.10 -33.66
C LEU A 295 -2.82 -31.43 -33.24
N ASN A 296 -2.12 -32.20 -32.43
CA ASN A 296 -2.69 -33.38 -31.81
C ASN A 296 -3.70 -32.99 -30.74
N PRO A 297 -4.99 -33.47 -30.79
CA PRO A 297 -6.01 -33.15 -29.80
C PRO A 297 -5.65 -33.47 -28.36
N GLN A 298 -4.71 -34.34 -28.11
CA GLN A 298 -4.23 -34.69 -26.76
C GLN A 298 -3.04 -33.86 -26.31
N SER A 299 -2.48 -33.03 -27.19
CA SER A 299 -1.35 -32.16 -26.81
C SER A 299 -1.79 -30.98 -25.98
N PRO A 300 -0.98 -30.47 -25.03
CA PRO A 300 -1.23 -29.23 -24.33
C PRO A 300 -1.41 -28.05 -25.27
N ASP A 301 -0.71 -28.03 -26.39
CA ASP A 301 -0.78 -26.99 -27.42
C ASP A 301 -2.14 -26.92 -28.07
N TYR A 302 -2.83 -28.04 -28.27
CA TYR A 302 -4.19 -28.08 -28.79
C TYR A 302 -5.15 -27.36 -27.86
N SER A 303 -5.07 -27.63 -26.55
CA SER A 303 -5.90 -26.99 -25.54
C SER A 303 -5.67 -25.49 -25.47
N ILE A 304 -4.42 -25.05 -25.59
CA ILE A 304 -4.05 -23.62 -25.63
C ILE A 304 -4.64 -22.96 -26.86
N GLN A 305 -4.47 -23.58 -28.02
CA GLN A 305 -4.98 -23.06 -29.31
C GLN A 305 -6.51 -23.03 -29.35
N PHE A 306 -7.16 -24.08 -28.85
CA PHE A 306 -8.62 -24.15 -28.74
C PHE A 306 -9.17 -23.07 -27.82
N ASN A 307 -8.60 -22.88 -26.63
CA ASN A 307 -8.98 -21.84 -25.69
C ASN A 307 -8.79 -20.44 -26.26
N TYR A 308 -7.77 -20.22 -27.05
CA TYR A 308 -7.54 -18.98 -27.75
C TYR A 308 -8.67 -18.69 -28.76
N LEU A 309 -8.98 -19.64 -29.63
CA LEU A 309 -10.07 -19.50 -30.61
C LEU A 309 -11.43 -19.32 -29.93
N GLN A 310 -11.67 -20.07 -28.86
CA GLN A 310 -12.86 -19.93 -28.05
C GLN A 310 -12.95 -18.53 -27.40
N THR A 311 -11.82 -17.98 -26.94
CA THR A 311 -11.77 -16.61 -26.41
C THR A 311 -12.11 -15.58 -27.48
N MET A 312 -11.58 -15.72 -28.70
CA MET A 312 -11.91 -14.85 -29.83
C MET A 312 -13.38 -14.88 -30.17
N ILE A 313 -14.00 -16.07 -30.24
CA ILE A 313 -15.43 -16.22 -30.59
C ILE A 313 -16.34 -15.69 -29.48
N ASN A 314 -15.96 -15.90 -28.21
CA ASN A 314 -16.76 -15.47 -27.06
C ASN A 314 -16.75 -13.95 -26.83
N LEU A 315 -15.89 -13.21 -27.52
CA LEU A 315 -15.94 -11.76 -27.50
C LEU A 315 -17.15 -11.24 -28.26
N PRO A 316 -17.79 -10.18 -27.78
CA PRO A 316 -18.99 -9.59 -28.39
C PRO A 316 -18.66 -8.66 -29.58
N TRP A 317 -18.04 -9.18 -30.64
CA TRP A 317 -17.65 -8.42 -31.81
C TRP A 317 -18.84 -7.76 -32.47
N GLY A 318 -18.91 -6.41 -32.48
CA GLY A 318 -19.99 -5.67 -33.08
C GLY A 318 -21.37 -5.84 -32.40
N GLU A 319 -21.41 -6.49 -31.24
CA GLU A 319 -22.64 -6.66 -30.46
C GLU A 319 -22.82 -5.48 -29.51
N TYR A 320 -23.79 -4.61 -29.81
CA TYR A 320 -24.05 -3.41 -29.02
C TYR A 320 -25.42 -3.48 -28.34
N THR A 321 -25.48 -3.05 -27.08
CA THR A 321 -26.76 -2.77 -26.42
C THR A 321 -27.33 -1.45 -26.96
N LYS A 322 -28.63 -1.39 -27.16
CA LYS A 322 -29.31 -0.15 -27.62
C LYS A 322 -29.34 0.86 -26.49
N ASP A 323 -28.75 2.01 -26.71
CA ASP A 323 -28.69 3.10 -25.73
C ASP A 323 -30.06 3.74 -25.51
N ASP A 324 -30.40 3.98 -24.27
CA ASP A 324 -31.53 4.79 -23.86
C ASP A 324 -31.04 6.11 -23.27
N LEU A 325 -31.12 7.18 -24.06
CA LEU A 325 -30.68 8.52 -23.69
C LEU A 325 -31.85 9.43 -23.31
N ASP A 326 -32.90 8.89 -22.66
CA ASP A 326 -33.95 9.66 -22.03
C ASP A 326 -33.48 10.29 -20.71
N LEU A 327 -33.21 11.60 -20.77
CA LEU A 327 -32.68 12.35 -19.60
C LEU A 327 -33.68 12.37 -18.43
N LYS A 328 -35.01 12.40 -18.70
CA LYS A 328 -36.02 12.40 -17.62
C LYS A 328 -36.00 11.05 -16.87
N ARG A 329 -35.84 9.97 -17.63
CA ARG A 329 -35.73 8.63 -17.06
C ARG A 329 -34.39 8.49 -16.27
N ALA A 330 -33.29 8.95 -16.85
CA ALA A 330 -31.99 8.95 -16.20
C ALA A 330 -32.05 9.71 -14.87
N GLN A 331 -32.62 10.88 -14.83
CA GLN A 331 -32.81 11.67 -13.62
C GLN A 331 -33.61 10.92 -12.55
N ARG A 332 -34.70 10.23 -12.97
CA ARG A 332 -35.51 9.43 -12.04
C ARG A 332 -34.71 8.26 -11.44
N ILE A 333 -33.90 7.59 -12.23
CA ILE A 333 -33.05 6.48 -11.77
C ILE A 333 -32.00 7.01 -10.80
N LEU A 334 -31.28 8.07 -11.17
CA LEU A 334 -30.27 8.68 -10.30
C LEU A 334 -30.85 9.16 -8.96
N ASN A 335 -32.05 9.78 -8.98
CA ASN A 335 -32.73 10.22 -7.77
C ASN A 335 -33.28 9.08 -6.92
N ARG A 336 -33.68 7.96 -7.56
CA ARG A 336 -34.11 6.76 -6.85
C ARG A 336 -32.95 6.09 -6.12
N ASP A 337 -31.78 5.98 -6.79
CA ASP A 337 -30.66 5.18 -6.31
C ASP A 337 -29.71 5.99 -5.39
N HIS A 338 -29.70 7.33 -5.54
CA HIS A 338 -28.79 8.22 -4.79
C HIS A 338 -29.54 9.42 -4.22
N TYR A 339 -29.39 9.59 -2.92
CA TYR A 339 -29.94 10.77 -2.22
C TYR A 339 -28.89 11.89 -2.20
N GLY A 340 -29.31 13.12 -2.44
CA GLY A 340 -28.38 14.27 -2.53
C GLY A 340 -27.56 14.25 -3.82
N MET A 341 -26.35 14.79 -3.79
CA MET A 341 -25.39 14.86 -4.91
C MET A 341 -25.95 15.59 -6.16
N GLU A 342 -26.72 16.64 -5.98
CA GLU A 342 -27.42 17.30 -7.11
C GLU A 342 -26.44 17.76 -8.21
N LYS A 343 -25.31 18.40 -7.84
CA LYS A 343 -24.26 18.83 -8.78
C LYS A 343 -23.69 17.66 -9.60
N VAL A 344 -23.45 16.52 -8.94
CA VAL A 344 -22.90 15.31 -9.59
C VAL A 344 -23.91 14.74 -10.59
N LYS A 345 -25.20 14.65 -10.20
CA LYS A 345 -26.28 14.18 -11.05
C LYS A 345 -26.48 15.10 -12.26
N GLU A 346 -26.42 16.40 -12.06
CA GLU A 346 -26.54 17.40 -13.12
C GLU A 346 -25.43 17.22 -14.15
N ARG A 347 -24.17 17.09 -13.70
CA ARG A 347 -23.03 16.85 -14.59
C ARG A 347 -23.17 15.55 -15.38
N ILE A 348 -23.66 14.48 -14.76
CA ILE A 348 -23.93 13.21 -15.45
C ILE A 348 -25.01 13.39 -16.51
N LEU A 349 -26.08 14.14 -16.20
CA LEU A 349 -27.15 14.41 -17.15
C LEU A 349 -26.68 15.31 -18.31
N GLU A 350 -25.84 16.31 -18.05
CA GLU A 350 -25.19 17.14 -19.08
C GLU A 350 -24.33 16.24 -20.01
N TYR A 351 -23.51 15.36 -19.45
CA TYR A 351 -22.72 14.40 -20.22
C TYR A 351 -23.61 13.51 -21.11
N MET A 352 -24.67 12.94 -20.55
CA MET A 352 -25.64 12.15 -21.31
C MET A 352 -26.34 12.97 -22.40
N ALA A 353 -26.61 14.25 -22.17
CA ALA A 353 -27.19 15.17 -23.16
C ALA A 353 -26.22 15.40 -24.32
N VAL A 354 -24.92 15.60 -24.04
CA VAL A 354 -23.90 15.74 -25.09
C VAL A 354 -23.81 14.48 -25.93
N LEU A 355 -23.78 13.30 -25.29
CA LEU A 355 -23.79 12.01 -25.99
C LEU A 355 -25.00 11.86 -26.89
N LYS A 356 -26.19 12.28 -26.44
CA LYS A 356 -27.42 12.22 -27.22
C LYS A 356 -27.37 13.11 -28.47
N LEU A 357 -26.72 14.29 -28.35
CA LEU A 357 -26.64 15.27 -29.44
C LEU A 357 -25.54 14.96 -30.46
N ARG A 358 -24.38 14.50 -29.97
CA ARG A 358 -23.21 14.18 -30.82
C ARG A 358 -23.31 12.79 -31.46
N GLY A 359 -23.88 11.82 -30.77
CA GLY A 359 -23.93 10.43 -31.21
C GLY A 359 -22.60 9.68 -31.18
N ASP A 360 -21.52 10.30 -30.65
CA ASP A 360 -20.21 9.69 -30.47
C ASP A 360 -19.70 9.86 -29.02
N LEU A 361 -18.76 9.01 -28.60
CA LEU A 361 -18.14 8.99 -27.25
C LEU A 361 -16.79 9.71 -27.20
N LYS A 362 -16.48 10.58 -28.15
CA LYS A 362 -15.24 11.39 -28.15
C LYS A 362 -15.25 12.49 -27.08
N SER A 363 -15.73 12.18 -25.90
CA SER A 363 -15.75 13.09 -24.74
C SER A 363 -14.71 12.62 -23.71
N PRO A 364 -14.21 13.53 -22.87
CA PRO A 364 -13.34 13.17 -21.77
C PRO A 364 -13.98 12.10 -20.88
N ILE A 365 -13.14 11.27 -20.27
CA ILE A 365 -13.60 10.20 -19.39
C ILE A 365 -14.02 10.81 -18.07
N ILE A 366 -15.16 10.39 -17.55
CA ILE A 366 -15.62 10.85 -16.23
C ILE A 366 -14.77 10.22 -15.14
N CYS A 367 -14.17 11.04 -14.28
CA CYS A 367 -13.51 10.62 -13.06
C CYS A 367 -14.28 11.13 -11.83
N LEU A 368 -14.89 10.21 -11.10
CA LEU A 368 -15.58 10.50 -9.85
C LEU A 368 -14.57 10.45 -8.71
N TYR A 369 -14.21 11.59 -8.12
CA TYR A 369 -13.24 11.64 -7.03
C TYR A 369 -13.83 12.16 -5.72
N GLY A 370 -13.26 11.76 -4.59
CA GLY A 370 -13.72 12.18 -3.26
C GLY A 370 -13.51 11.11 -2.20
N PRO A 371 -13.94 11.35 -0.96
CA PRO A 371 -13.67 10.45 0.15
C PRO A 371 -14.26 9.04 -0.06
N PRO A 372 -13.72 8.02 0.63
CA PRO A 372 -14.22 6.67 0.53
C PRO A 372 -15.65 6.54 1.09
N GLY A 373 -16.44 5.64 0.49
CA GLY A 373 -17.79 5.31 1.01
C GLY A 373 -18.89 6.29 0.63
N VAL A 374 -18.64 7.26 -0.28
CA VAL A 374 -19.67 8.20 -0.76
C VAL A 374 -20.48 7.67 -1.94
N GLY A 375 -20.24 6.45 -2.39
CA GLY A 375 -21.07 5.84 -3.43
C GLY A 375 -20.58 6.04 -4.88
N LYS A 376 -19.32 6.42 -5.11
CA LYS A 376 -18.74 6.61 -6.46
C LYS A 376 -18.96 5.40 -7.37
N THR A 377 -18.63 4.21 -6.91
CA THR A 377 -18.79 2.97 -7.69
C THR A 377 -20.26 2.60 -7.94
N SER A 378 -21.16 2.87 -6.98
CA SER A 378 -22.59 2.63 -7.14
C SER A 378 -23.23 3.61 -8.13
N LEU A 379 -22.71 4.84 -8.21
CA LEU A 379 -23.15 5.85 -9.18
C LEU A 379 -22.90 5.38 -10.62
N GLY A 380 -21.73 4.78 -10.88
CA GLY A 380 -21.43 4.15 -12.18
C GLY A 380 -22.41 3.04 -12.56
N LYS A 381 -22.85 2.23 -11.58
CA LYS A 381 -23.91 1.22 -11.82
C LYS A 381 -25.26 1.86 -12.20
N SER A 382 -25.62 2.96 -11.56
CA SER A 382 -26.86 3.69 -11.85
C SER A 382 -26.81 4.38 -13.21
N ILE A 383 -25.64 4.88 -13.63
CA ILE A 383 -25.42 5.40 -14.99
C ILE A 383 -25.66 4.30 -16.04
N ALA A 384 -25.07 3.13 -15.81
CA ALA A 384 -25.29 1.97 -16.70
C ALA A 384 -26.77 1.58 -16.81
N ALA A 385 -27.46 1.56 -15.68
CA ALA A 385 -28.91 1.30 -15.64
C ALA A 385 -29.73 2.39 -16.36
N ALA A 386 -29.33 3.65 -16.21
CA ALA A 386 -29.96 4.80 -16.88
C ALA A 386 -29.82 4.71 -18.39
N MET A 387 -28.65 4.31 -18.89
CA MET A 387 -28.37 4.13 -20.34
C MET A 387 -28.84 2.78 -20.91
N LYS A 388 -29.32 1.86 -20.08
CA LYS A 388 -29.60 0.45 -20.43
C LYS A 388 -28.39 -0.32 -20.96
N ARG A 389 -27.16 0.10 -20.57
CA ARG A 389 -25.93 -0.60 -20.91
C ARG A 389 -25.59 -1.68 -19.90
N LYS A 390 -24.81 -2.66 -20.31
CA LYS A 390 -24.21 -3.63 -19.40
C LYS A 390 -23.19 -2.91 -18.49
N TYR A 391 -23.04 -3.42 -17.28
CA TYR A 391 -22.15 -2.87 -16.26
C TYR A 391 -20.98 -3.80 -16.00
N VAL A 392 -19.79 -3.27 -16.01
CA VAL A 392 -18.54 -3.97 -15.66
C VAL A 392 -17.74 -3.15 -14.68
N ARG A 393 -17.08 -3.81 -13.75
CA ARG A 393 -16.19 -3.18 -12.79
C ARG A 393 -14.84 -3.89 -12.76
N MET A 394 -13.77 -3.12 -12.85
CA MET A 394 -12.40 -3.55 -12.68
C MET A 394 -11.74 -2.71 -11.58
N SER A 395 -11.22 -3.35 -10.53
CA SER A 395 -10.40 -2.66 -9.53
C SER A 395 -8.98 -2.56 -10.05
N LEU A 396 -8.41 -1.36 -9.97
CA LEU A 396 -7.03 -1.06 -10.35
C LEU A 396 -6.09 -1.08 -9.13
N GLY A 397 -6.65 -1.17 -7.92
CA GLY A 397 -5.84 -1.31 -6.70
C GLY A 397 -5.08 -2.62 -6.68
N GLY A 398 -3.74 -2.52 -6.56
CA GLY A 398 -2.86 -3.69 -6.57
C GLY A 398 -2.41 -4.17 -7.96
N LEU A 399 -2.66 -3.38 -9.00
CA LEU A 399 -2.08 -3.59 -10.34
C LEU A 399 -0.61 -3.18 -10.34
N HIS A 400 0.26 -4.16 -10.65
CA HIS A 400 1.71 -3.96 -10.67
C HIS A 400 2.33 -4.35 -12.02
N ASP A 401 1.56 -4.95 -12.94
CA ASP A 401 2.03 -5.48 -14.21
C ASP A 401 1.16 -4.97 -15.37
N GLU A 402 1.81 -4.43 -16.40
CA GLU A 402 1.15 -3.98 -17.62
C GLU A 402 0.40 -5.12 -18.33
N SER A 403 0.91 -6.32 -18.24
CA SER A 403 0.31 -7.52 -18.84
C SER A 403 -1.07 -7.86 -18.26
N GLU A 404 -1.40 -7.40 -17.06
CA GLU A 404 -2.74 -7.55 -16.51
C GLU A 404 -3.78 -6.73 -17.32
N ILE A 405 -3.37 -5.62 -17.95
CA ILE A 405 -4.25 -4.77 -18.78
C ILE A 405 -4.24 -5.28 -20.21
N ARG A 406 -3.05 -5.44 -20.81
CA ARG A 406 -2.84 -5.80 -22.22
C ARG A 406 -2.76 -7.30 -22.50
N GLY A 407 -2.81 -8.16 -21.47
CA GLY A 407 -2.62 -9.60 -21.63
C GLY A 407 -1.16 -10.04 -21.77
N HIS A 408 -0.93 -11.32 -21.59
CA HIS A 408 0.38 -11.94 -21.73
C HIS A 408 0.58 -12.45 -23.16
N ARG A 409 1.79 -12.40 -23.69
CA ARG A 409 2.09 -13.02 -24.99
C ARG A 409 1.81 -14.53 -24.93
N ARG A 410 1.18 -15.07 -25.96
CA ARG A 410 0.76 -16.50 -26.05
C ARG A 410 1.89 -17.52 -25.91
N THR A 411 3.13 -17.10 -26.11
CA THR A 411 4.31 -17.95 -25.97
C THR A 411 4.63 -18.36 -24.53
N TYR A 412 4.03 -17.71 -23.55
CA TYR A 412 4.24 -18.04 -22.14
C TYR A 412 3.23 -19.07 -21.65
N ILE A 413 3.71 -20.05 -20.87
CA ILE A 413 2.83 -21.04 -20.21
C ILE A 413 1.92 -20.29 -19.23
N GLY A 414 0.60 -20.51 -19.36
CA GLY A 414 -0.39 -19.81 -18.54
C GLY A 414 -0.77 -18.41 -19.04
N ALA A 415 -0.39 -18.05 -20.28
CA ALA A 415 -0.79 -16.79 -20.88
C ALA A 415 -2.31 -16.60 -20.87
N MET A 416 -2.76 -15.39 -20.60
CA MET A 416 -4.17 -15.03 -20.50
C MET A 416 -4.44 -13.68 -21.14
N PRO A 417 -5.63 -13.44 -21.70
CA PRO A 417 -6.03 -12.11 -22.15
C PRO A 417 -6.06 -11.12 -21.03
N GLY A 418 -5.87 -9.84 -21.35
CA GLY A 418 -5.91 -8.75 -20.41
C GLY A 418 -7.26 -8.62 -19.69
N ARG A 419 -7.26 -7.97 -18.55
CA ARG A 419 -8.48 -7.77 -17.75
C ARG A 419 -9.51 -6.95 -18.49
N ILE A 420 -9.12 -6.04 -19.39
CA ILE A 420 -10.05 -5.26 -20.22
C ILE A 420 -10.85 -6.22 -21.10
N ILE A 421 -10.17 -7.05 -21.88
CA ILE A 421 -10.79 -8.01 -22.79
C ILE A 421 -11.64 -9.05 -22.05
N LYS A 422 -11.13 -9.60 -20.93
CA LYS A 422 -11.91 -10.53 -20.09
C LYS A 422 -13.21 -9.92 -19.57
N ASN A 423 -13.19 -8.65 -19.20
CA ASN A 423 -14.37 -7.98 -18.70
C ASN A 423 -15.34 -7.60 -19.81
N ILE A 424 -14.87 -7.27 -21.02
CA ILE A 424 -15.72 -7.10 -22.20
C ILE A 424 -16.42 -8.43 -22.56
N GLN A 425 -15.67 -9.52 -22.57
CA GLN A 425 -16.22 -10.87 -22.77
C GLN A 425 -17.33 -11.19 -21.75
N LYS A 426 -17.06 -10.92 -20.46
CA LYS A 426 -18.04 -11.12 -19.38
C LYS A 426 -19.28 -10.23 -19.52
N ALA A 427 -19.12 -9.03 -20.05
CA ALA A 427 -20.25 -8.11 -20.31
C ALA A 427 -21.17 -8.63 -21.41
N GLY A 428 -20.64 -9.37 -22.39
CA GLY A 428 -21.40 -9.83 -23.57
C GLY A 428 -21.91 -8.67 -24.42
N SER A 429 -21.20 -7.55 -24.43
CA SER A 429 -21.54 -6.36 -25.26
C SER A 429 -20.26 -5.51 -25.44
N SER A 430 -20.09 -4.95 -26.65
CA SER A 430 -18.96 -4.06 -26.98
C SER A 430 -19.14 -2.62 -26.52
N ASN A 431 -20.28 -2.24 -25.93
CA ASN A 431 -20.54 -0.90 -25.41
C ASN A 431 -20.95 -0.88 -23.92
N PRO A 432 -20.32 -1.62 -23.03
CA PRO A 432 -20.67 -1.55 -21.63
C PRO A 432 -20.29 -0.20 -21.01
N VAL A 433 -20.83 0.07 -19.82
CA VAL A 433 -20.26 1.05 -18.89
C VAL A 433 -19.19 0.33 -18.08
N PHE A 434 -17.96 0.75 -18.22
CA PHE A 434 -16.78 0.12 -17.61
C PHE A 434 -16.23 0.99 -16.48
N ILE A 435 -16.34 0.51 -15.26
CA ILE A 435 -15.83 1.22 -14.09
C ILE A 435 -14.40 0.79 -13.80
N LEU A 436 -13.50 1.77 -13.82
CA LEU A 436 -12.12 1.66 -13.39
C LEU A 436 -12.02 2.17 -11.96
N ASP A 437 -12.10 1.25 -11.00
CA ASP A 437 -12.20 1.59 -9.59
C ASP A 437 -10.81 1.72 -8.96
N GLU A 438 -10.61 2.76 -8.12
CA GLU A 438 -9.37 3.07 -7.42
C GLU A 438 -8.18 3.34 -8.38
N ILE A 439 -8.37 4.22 -9.39
CA ILE A 439 -7.31 4.60 -10.34
C ILE A 439 -6.15 5.33 -9.65
N ASP A 440 -6.39 5.94 -8.51
CA ASP A 440 -5.40 6.57 -7.63
C ASP A 440 -4.40 5.59 -7.01
N LYS A 441 -4.65 4.29 -7.11
CA LYS A 441 -3.80 3.23 -6.55
C LYS A 441 -2.97 2.48 -7.59
N VAL A 442 -2.96 2.95 -8.81
CA VAL A 442 -2.12 2.40 -9.87
C VAL A 442 -0.66 2.75 -9.60
N THR A 443 0.19 1.73 -9.50
CA THR A 443 1.63 1.92 -9.29
C THR A 443 2.30 2.41 -10.57
N GLN A 444 3.26 3.33 -10.41
CA GLN A 444 4.10 3.85 -11.50
C GLN A 444 5.45 3.14 -11.50
N ASN A 445 6.05 2.99 -12.69
CA ASN A 445 7.43 2.52 -12.87
C ASN A 445 7.75 1.19 -12.14
N THR A 446 7.00 0.15 -12.43
CA THR A 446 7.31 -1.19 -11.94
C THR A 446 8.33 -1.90 -12.85
N VAL A 447 9.03 -2.90 -12.32
CA VAL A 447 10.01 -3.71 -13.06
C VAL A 447 9.36 -4.42 -14.27
N ASN A 448 8.05 -4.65 -14.23
CA ASN A 448 7.27 -5.41 -15.22
C ASN A 448 6.46 -4.50 -16.17
N GLY A 449 6.92 -3.29 -16.44
CA GLY A 449 6.21 -2.32 -17.30
C GLY A 449 5.47 -1.25 -16.53
N ASP A 450 4.76 -0.37 -17.24
CA ASP A 450 4.01 0.73 -16.67
C ASP A 450 2.51 0.56 -16.93
N PRO A 451 1.72 0.11 -15.93
CA PRO A 451 0.27 0.01 -16.06
C PRO A 451 -0.42 1.33 -16.43
N SER A 452 0.17 2.47 -16.04
CA SER A 452 -0.38 3.79 -16.38
C SER A 452 -0.32 4.07 -17.88
N SER A 453 0.76 3.64 -18.54
CA SER A 453 0.91 3.76 -20.01
C SER A 453 -0.11 2.89 -20.75
N ALA A 454 -0.36 1.68 -20.29
CA ALA A 454 -1.41 0.82 -20.85
C ALA A 454 -2.81 1.43 -20.68
N LEU A 455 -3.08 2.06 -19.54
CA LEU A 455 -4.34 2.75 -19.30
C LEU A 455 -4.49 3.99 -20.19
N LEU A 456 -3.42 4.70 -20.52
CA LEU A 456 -3.50 5.83 -21.45
C LEU A 456 -4.04 5.40 -22.82
N GLU A 457 -3.60 4.26 -23.36
CA GLU A 457 -4.11 3.73 -24.62
C GLU A 457 -5.59 3.35 -24.54
N VAL A 458 -6.00 2.70 -23.44
CA VAL A 458 -7.41 2.33 -23.21
C VAL A 458 -8.31 3.56 -23.10
N LEU A 459 -7.81 4.62 -22.47
CA LEU A 459 -8.57 5.80 -22.09
C LEU A 459 -8.48 6.92 -23.11
N ASP A 460 -7.59 6.86 -24.09
CA ASP A 460 -7.46 7.87 -25.13
C ASP A 460 -8.47 7.61 -26.25
N PRO A 461 -9.46 8.51 -26.47
CA PRO A 461 -10.45 8.35 -27.53
C PRO A 461 -9.87 8.30 -28.96
N GLU A 462 -8.62 8.74 -29.15
CA GLU A 462 -7.93 8.68 -30.43
C GLU A 462 -7.27 7.34 -30.70
N GLN A 463 -6.91 6.60 -29.63
CA GLN A 463 -6.18 5.33 -29.70
C GLN A 463 -7.04 4.11 -29.37
N ASN A 464 -8.08 4.27 -28.54
CA ASN A 464 -8.86 3.14 -28.02
C ASN A 464 -9.71 2.39 -29.06
N ASN A 465 -9.82 2.89 -30.28
CA ASN A 465 -10.46 2.20 -31.41
C ASN A 465 -9.64 1.01 -31.94
N ALA A 466 -8.33 0.98 -31.59
CA ALA A 466 -7.38 -0.07 -31.98
C ALA A 466 -6.62 -0.57 -30.75
N PHE A 467 -7.31 -0.90 -29.67
CA PHE A 467 -6.68 -1.45 -28.46
C PHE A 467 -6.08 -2.82 -28.74
N HIS A 468 -4.78 -2.94 -28.59
CA HIS A 468 -4.04 -4.19 -28.83
C HIS A 468 -3.88 -5.02 -27.55
N ASP A 469 -4.46 -6.23 -27.56
CA ASP A 469 -4.24 -7.21 -26.49
C ASP A 469 -3.20 -8.24 -26.93
N ASN A 470 -2.11 -8.38 -26.16
CA ASN A 470 -0.97 -9.26 -26.49
C ASN A 470 -1.35 -10.76 -26.56
N TYR A 471 -2.42 -11.18 -25.89
CA TYR A 471 -2.91 -12.56 -25.97
C TYR A 471 -3.73 -12.79 -27.22
N LEU A 472 -4.63 -11.85 -27.55
CA LEU A 472 -5.44 -11.94 -28.75
C LEU A 472 -4.64 -11.72 -30.02
N ASP A 473 -3.57 -10.90 -29.95
CA ASP A 473 -2.73 -10.49 -31.08
C ASP A 473 -3.55 -9.88 -32.25
N VAL A 474 -4.65 -9.21 -31.89
CA VAL A 474 -5.53 -8.44 -32.77
C VAL A 474 -6.07 -7.24 -32.05
N ASP A 475 -6.43 -6.21 -32.79
CA ASP A 475 -6.98 -4.98 -32.23
C ASP A 475 -8.46 -5.15 -31.91
N TYR A 476 -8.89 -4.59 -30.77
CA TYR A 476 -10.28 -4.56 -30.35
C TYR A 476 -10.76 -3.12 -30.20
N ASP A 477 -11.91 -2.79 -30.81
CA ASP A 477 -12.49 -1.46 -30.74
C ASP A 477 -13.17 -1.20 -29.39
N LEU A 478 -12.55 -0.34 -28.56
CA LEU A 478 -13.08 0.13 -27.29
C LEU A 478 -13.79 1.48 -27.40
N SER A 479 -13.88 2.09 -28.59
CA SER A 479 -14.40 3.46 -28.79
C SER A 479 -15.86 3.63 -28.38
N LYS A 480 -16.64 2.55 -28.28
CA LYS A 480 -18.04 2.55 -27.83
C LYS A 480 -18.21 2.22 -26.35
N VAL A 481 -17.12 1.90 -25.63
CA VAL A 481 -17.13 1.64 -24.19
C VAL A 481 -17.19 2.98 -23.46
N LEU A 482 -18.10 3.10 -22.50
CA LEU A 482 -18.13 4.27 -21.61
C LEU A 482 -17.27 3.97 -20.37
N PHE A 483 -16.06 4.51 -20.34
CA PHE A 483 -15.19 4.40 -19.17
C PHE A 483 -15.53 5.44 -18.11
N ILE A 484 -15.63 5.01 -16.87
CA ILE A 484 -15.79 5.88 -15.70
C ILE A 484 -14.74 5.47 -14.68
N ALA A 485 -13.86 6.39 -14.32
CA ALA A 485 -12.85 6.18 -13.29
C ALA A 485 -13.38 6.60 -11.91
N THR A 486 -12.89 5.96 -10.86
CA THR A 486 -13.10 6.42 -9.48
C THR A 486 -11.75 6.61 -8.78
N ALA A 487 -11.63 7.67 -7.98
CA ALA A 487 -10.44 7.97 -7.19
C ALA A 487 -10.82 8.47 -5.79
N ASN A 488 -9.95 8.26 -4.82
CA ASN A 488 -10.08 8.89 -3.51
C ASN A 488 -9.19 10.13 -3.41
N ASP A 489 -8.02 10.10 -4.03
CA ASP A 489 -7.04 11.17 -4.06
C ASP A 489 -6.56 11.43 -5.50
N LEU A 490 -6.56 12.68 -5.92
CA LEU A 490 -6.07 13.09 -7.24
C LEU A 490 -4.54 13.22 -7.28
N GLY A 491 -3.91 13.48 -6.14
CA GLY A 491 -2.47 13.74 -6.06
C GLY A 491 -1.60 12.55 -6.45
N SER A 492 -2.14 11.34 -6.34
CA SER A 492 -1.46 10.09 -6.69
C SER A 492 -1.66 9.66 -8.16
N ILE A 493 -2.57 10.31 -8.89
CA ILE A 493 -2.84 9.98 -10.30
C ILE A 493 -1.83 10.68 -11.21
N PRO A 494 -1.22 9.97 -12.19
CA PRO A 494 -0.34 10.57 -13.17
C PRO A 494 -1.02 11.72 -13.94
N LYS A 495 -0.32 12.85 -14.09
CA LYS A 495 -0.83 14.01 -14.83
C LYS A 495 -1.37 13.68 -16.23
N PRO A 496 -0.69 12.86 -17.06
CA PRO A 496 -1.22 12.51 -18.38
C PRO A 496 -2.58 11.81 -18.37
N LEU A 497 -2.88 11.05 -17.30
CA LEU A 497 -4.19 10.44 -17.11
C LEU A 497 -5.24 11.49 -16.68
N LEU A 498 -4.85 12.39 -15.75
CA LEU A 498 -5.73 13.46 -15.28
C LEU A 498 -6.16 14.40 -16.42
N ASP A 499 -5.25 14.74 -17.33
CA ASP A 499 -5.52 15.62 -18.45
C ASP A 499 -6.59 15.08 -19.44
N ARG A 500 -6.83 13.76 -19.40
CA ARG A 500 -7.86 13.09 -20.23
C ARG A 500 -9.18 12.88 -19.51
N MET A 501 -9.28 13.31 -18.26
CA MET A 501 -10.44 13.06 -17.42
C MET A 501 -11.23 14.34 -17.12
N GLU A 502 -12.53 14.24 -17.18
CA GLU A 502 -13.44 15.24 -16.59
C GLU A 502 -13.63 14.89 -15.12
N LEU A 503 -13.11 15.77 -14.23
CA LEU A 503 -13.14 15.55 -12.79
C LEU A 503 -14.47 15.98 -12.21
N ILE A 504 -15.18 15.07 -11.57
CA ILE A 504 -16.44 15.33 -10.86
C ILE A 504 -16.23 15.01 -9.37
N GLU A 505 -16.26 16.04 -8.54
CA GLU A 505 -16.13 15.88 -7.10
C GLU A 505 -17.40 15.30 -6.47
N VAL A 506 -17.23 14.21 -5.75
CA VAL A 506 -18.28 13.59 -4.94
C VAL A 506 -17.95 13.87 -3.46
N SER A 507 -18.49 14.93 -2.92
CA SER A 507 -18.28 15.35 -1.54
C SER A 507 -18.84 14.34 -0.53
N GLY A 508 -18.39 14.43 0.73
CA GLY A 508 -18.93 13.65 1.83
C GLY A 508 -20.39 14.02 2.13
N TYR A 509 -21.07 13.12 2.81
CA TYR A 509 -22.45 13.33 3.26
C TYR A 509 -22.52 14.00 4.63
N ILE A 510 -23.51 14.83 4.80
CA ILE A 510 -23.86 15.38 6.09
C ILE A 510 -24.73 14.40 6.90
N THR A 511 -24.89 14.66 8.20
CA THR A 511 -25.66 13.78 9.10
C THR A 511 -27.09 13.55 8.58
N GLU A 512 -27.75 14.59 8.12
CA GLU A 512 -29.11 14.54 7.59
C GLU A 512 -29.20 13.71 6.32
N GLU A 513 -28.23 13.86 5.40
CA GLU A 513 -28.14 13.04 4.19
C GLU A 513 -27.86 11.57 4.54
N LYS A 514 -26.94 11.31 5.49
CA LYS A 514 -26.67 9.94 5.98
C LYS A 514 -27.90 9.28 6.60
N ILE A 515 -28.71 10.03 7.34
CA ILE A 515 -29.97 9.53 7.91
C ILE A 515 -30.94 9.12 6.79
N GLU A 516 -31.09 9.95 5.76
CA GLU A 516 -31.99 9.64 4.64
C GLU A 516 -31.45 8.46 3.81
N ILE A 517 -30.13 8.41 3.56
CA ILE A 517 -29.49 7.29 2.89
C ILE A 517 -29.69 6.00 3.69
N ALA A 518 -29.49 6.05 5.00
CA ALA A 518 -29.70 4.91 5.88
C ALA A 518 -31.13 4.39 5.80
N LYS A 519 -32.13 5.27 5.89
CA LYS A 519 -33.54 4.91 5.82
C LYS A 519 -33.97 4.33 4.49
N ARG A 520 -33.53 4.96 3.38
CA ARG A 520 -34.01 4.60 2.03
C ARG A 520 -33.26 3.42 1.43
N HIS A 521 -31.98 3.25 1.77
CA HIS A 521 -31.11 2.32 1.06
C HIS A 521 -30.43 1.32 1.98
N LEU A 522 -29.71 1.77 3.04
CA LEU A 522 -28.88 0.87 3.83
C LEU A 522 -29.72 -0.09 4.69
N ILE A 523 -30.61 0.46 5.51
CA ILE A 523 -31.40 -0.35 6.45
C ILE A 523 -32.27 -1.38 5.72
N PRO A 524 -33.04 -1.03 4.65
CA PRO A 524 -33.81 -2.02 3.91
C PRO A 524 -32.95 -3.15 3.34
N ARG A 525 -31.82 -2.80 2.73
CA ARG A 525 -30.89 -3.77 2.16
C ARG A 525 -30.28 -4.69 3.21
N GLU A 526 -29.88 -4.14 4.37
CA GLU A 526 -29.27 -4.93 5.43
C GLU A 526 -30.32 -5.80 6.17
N ILE A 527 -31.58 -5.38 6.23
CA ILE A 527 -32.69 -6.21 6.73
C ILE A 527 -32.87 -7.44 5.82
N ASP A 528 -32.86 -7.24 4.50
CA ASP A 528 -32.95 -8.33 3.53
C ASP A 528 -31.73 -9.26 3.65
N ASN A 529 -30.52 -8.72 3.75
CA ASN A 529 -29.28 -9.48 3.90
C ASN A 529 -29.25 -10.31 5.21
N CYS A 530 -29.89 -9.83 6.29
CA CYS A 530 -29.96 -10.52 7.57
C CYS A 530 -31.14 -11.48 7.68
N GLY A 531 -31.99 -11.62 6.64
CA GLY A 531 -33.14 -12.50 6.64
C GLY A 531 -34.32 -12.01 7.50
N LEU A 532 -34.38 -10.70 7.80
CA LEU A 532 -35.41 -10.06 8.62
C LEU A 532 -36.46 -9.32 7.77
N ALA A 533 -36.66 -9.75 6.52
CA ALA A 533 -37.54 -9.07 5.55
C ALA A 533 -39.03 -9.43 5.70
N ALA A 534 -39.39 -10.49 6.45
CA ALA A 534 -40.77 -10.89 6.69
C ALA A 534 -41.57 -9.76 7.35
N LYS A 535 -42.83 -9.54 6.94
CA LYS A 535 -43.66 -8.43 7.42
C LYS A 535 -43.82 -8.38 8.94
N GLU A 536 -43.86 -9.55 9.57
CA GLU A 536 -44.05 -9.70 11.03
C GLU A 536 -42.75 -9.48 11.81
N ASP A 537 -41.60 -9.47 11.14
CA ASP A 537 -40.26 -9.48 11.71
C ASP A 537 -39.36 -8.31 11.28
N LYS A 538 -39.95 -7.27 10.68
CA LYS A 538 -39.19 -6.16 10.12
C LYS A 538 -38.91 -5.10 11.20
N PRO A 539 -37.65 -5.02 11.70
CA PRO A 539 -37.29 -3.99 12.68
C PRO A 539 -37.31 -2.60 12.03
N THR A 540 -37.73 -1.60 12.78
CA THR A 540 -37.77 -0.20 12.35
C THR A 540 -36.82 0.63 13.18
N PHE A 541 -36.00 1.46 12.53
CA PHE A 541 -35.12 2.40 13.21
C PHE A 541 -35.78 3.79 13.29
N ASN A 542 -35.84 4.37 14.47
CA ASN A 542 -36.24 5.76 14.57
C ASN A 542 -35.09 6.72 14.12
N LYS A 543 -35.43 7.97 13.82
CA LYS A 543 -34.44 8.96 13.37
C LYS A 543 -33.32 9.15 14.37
N ALA A 544 -33.65 9.24 15.66
CA ALA A 544 -32.67 9.48 16.73
C ALA A 544 -31.70 8.28 16.91
N ALA A 545 -32.15 7.04 16.65
CA ALA A 545 -31.27 5.87 16.69
C ALA A 545 -30.25 5.90 15.56
N ILE A 546 -30.69 6.24 14.35
CA ILE A 546 -29.79 6.39 13.19
C ILE A 546 -28.78 7.53 13.44
N GLU A 547 -29.24 8.66 13.93
CA GLU A 547 -28.41 9.81 14.31
C GLU A 547 -27.36 9.40 15.34
N LYS A 548 -27.75 8.64 16.39
CA LYS A 548 -26.84 8.11 17.39
C LYS A 548 -25.77 7.18 16.79
N ILE A 549 -26.13 6.31 15.84
CA ILE A 549 -25.16 5.47 15.14
C ILE A 549 -24.15 6.35 14.37
N ILE A 550 -24.64 7.34 13.63
CA ILE A 550 -23.81 8.24 12.83
C ILE A 550 -22.84 9.03 13.70
N GLU A 551 -23.32 9.64 14.80
CA GLU A 551 -22.54 10.55 15.62
C GLU A 551 -21.61 9.85 16.62
N GLN A 552 -22.01 8.68 17.13
CA GLN A 552 -21.34 8.06 18.25
C GLN A 552 -20.66 6.73 17.91
N TYR A 553 -20.97 6.12 16.76
CA TYR A 553 -20.39 4.83 16.34
C TYR A 553 -19.68 4.89 15.00
N THR A 554 -19.74 6.03 14.29
CA THR A 554 -19.03 6.21 13.02
C THR A 554 -18.28 7.53 12.99
N ARG A 555 -17.08 7.50 12.35
CA ARG A 555 -16.29 8.69 11.98
C ARG A 555 -15.87 8.54 10.54
N GLU A 556 -16.69 9.05 9.61
CA GLU A 556 -16.44 8.93 8.18
C GLU A 556 -17.20 10.02 7.39
N SER A 557 -16.65 10.41 6.23
CA SER A 557 -17.36 11.30 5.30
C SER A 557 -18.45 10.56 4.51
N GLY A 558 -18.28 9.28 4.25
CA GLY A 558 -19.22 8.42 3.55
C GLY A 558 -20.22 7.73 4.48
N VAL A 559 -20.69 6.56 4.03
CA VAL A 559 -21.68 5.72 4.75
C VAL A 559 -21.24 4.25 4.90
N ARG A 560 -19.95 3.95 4.67
CA ARG A 560 -19.45 2.56 4.72
C ARG A 560 -19.37 2.01 6.15
N GLN A 561 -18.97 2.83 7.13
CA GLN A 561 -18.98 2.44 8.54
C GLN A 561 -20.41 2.38 9.06
N LEU A 562 -21.27 3.35 8.66
CA LEU A 562 -22.70 3.35 8.99
C LEU A 562 -23.37 2.05 8.53
N GLU A 563 -23.08 1.61 7.31
CA GLU A 563 -23.55 0.31 6.79
C GLU A 563 -23.06 -0.84 7.67
N LYS A 564 -21.76 -0.88 8.01
CA LYS A 564 -21.19 -1.93 8.87
C LYS A 564 -21.80 -1.96 10.27
N GLN A 565 -22.02 -0.80 10.89
CA GLN A 565 -22.62 -0.73 12.22
C GLN A 565 -24.11 -1.12 12.17
N THR A 566 -24.83 -0.69 11.14
CA THR A 566 -26.22 -1.09 10.92
C THR A 566 -26.33 -2.61 10.71
N ASN A 567 -25.47 -3.18 9.88
CA ASN A 567 -25.40 -4.64 9.68
C ASN A 567 -25.06 -5.37 10.98
N LYS A 568 -24.11 -4.85 11.79
CA LYS A 568 -23.76 -5.42 13.09
C LYS A 568 -24.96 -5.44 14.05
N ALA A 569 -25.73 -4.36 14.10
CA ALA A 569 -26.95 -4.28 14.91
C ALA A 569 -28.01 -5.30 14.44
N LEU A 570 -28.26 -5.35 13.13
CA LEU A 570 -29.24 -6.28 12.54
C LEU A 570 -28.84 -7.74 12.69
N ARG A 571 -27.55 -8.08 12.55
CA ARG A 571 -27.07 -9.45 12.83
C ARG A 571 -27.28 -9.87 14.28
N LYS A 572 -27.09 -8.96 15.24
CA LYS A 572 -27.39 -9.26 16.65
C LYS A 572 -28.89 -9.49 16.90
N LEU A 573 -29.74 -8.71 16.20
CA LEU A 573 -31.19 -8.94 16.25
C LEU A 573 -31.58 -10.27 15.63
N ALA A 574 -31.00 -10.63 14.48
CA ALA A 574 -31.22 -11.91 13.82
C ALA A 574 -30.75 -13.08 14.69
N TYR A 575 -29.58 -12.94 15.35
CA TYR A 575 -29.06 -13.95 16.29
C TYR A 575 -30.00 -14.15 17.48
N ARG A 576 -30.45 -13.07 18.16
CA ARG A 576 -31.38 -13.15 19.28
C ARG A 576 -32.72 -13.75 18.84
N LYS A 577 -33.25 -13.35 17.69
CA LYS A 577 -34.44 -13.94 17.13
C LYS A 577 -34.31 -15.45 16.89
N ALA A 578 -33.17 -15.89 16.35
CA ALA A 578 -32.92 -17.31 16.10
C ALA A 578 -32.86 -18.12 17.40
N LEU A 579 -32.46 -17.52 18.54
CA LEU A 579 -32.45 -18.15 19.84
C LEU A 579 -33.83 -18.17 20.50
N ASP A 580 -34.51 -17.02 20.49
CA ASP A 580 -35.71 -16.80 21.33
C ASP A 580 -37.00 -16.93 20.52
N GLY A 581 -36.94 -17.15 19.20
CA GLY A 581 -38.10 -17.27 18.31
C GLY A 581 -38.83 -15.95 18.00
N GLN A 582 -38.48 -14.85 18.68
CA GLN A 582 -39.10 -13.53 18.51
C GLN A 582 -38.05 -12.43 18.43
N LEU A 583 -38.38 -11.31 17.74
CA LEU A 583 -37.54 -10.11 17.73
C LEU A 583 -37.56 -9.46 19.11
N PRO A 584 -36.37 -9.17 19.72
CA PRO A 584 -36.34 -8.48 21.01
C PRO A 584 -36.87 -7.03 20.92
N TYR A 585 -36.73 -6.43 19.72
CA TYR A 585 -37.13 -5.03 19.48
C TYR A 585 -37.74 -4.87 18.09
N GLU A 586 -39.02 -4.48 18.03
CA GLU A 586 -39.66 -4.05 16.77
C GLU A 586 -39.26 -2.62 16.38
N LYS A 587 -39.12 -1.74 17.39
CA LYS A 587 -38.65 -0.36 17.21
C LYS A 587 -37.30 -0.18 17.91
N ILE A 588 -36.33 0.25 17.12
CA ILE A 588 -34.98 0.52 17.61
C ILE A 588 -34.85 2.01 17.92
N THR A 589 -34.67 2.33 19.20
CA THR A 589 -34.45 3.68 19.72
C THR A 589 -32.97 3.85 20.13
N PRO A 590 -32.50 5.05 20.56
CA PRO A 590 -31.13 5.24 21.00
C PRO A 590 -30.65 4.31 22.14
N ASN A 591 -31.55 3.81 22.97
CA ASN A 591 -31.23 2.91 24.08
C ASN A 591 -30.92 1.50 23.59
N GLU A 592 -31.73 0.98 22.67
CA GLU A 592 -31.49 -0.33 22.05
C GLU A 592 -30.22 -0.35 21.21
N ILE A 593 -29.77 0.82 20.65
CA ILE A 593 -28.50 0.90 19.97
C ILE A 593 -27.32 0.58 20.90
N GLU A 594 -27.36 1.06 22.15
CA GLU A 594 -26.29 0.73 23.10
C GLU A 594 -26.30 -0.75 23.50
N ASP A 595 -27.48 -1.35 23.64
CA ASP A 595 -27.58 -2.79 23.87
C ASP A 595 -27.05 -3.61 22.69
N LEU A 596 -27.32 -3.18 21.46
CA LEU A 596 -26.90 -3.86 20.25
C LEU A 596 -25.42 -3.62 19.89
N LEU A 597 -24.90 -2.43 20.01
CA LEU A 597 -23.55 -2.07 19.56
C LEU A 597 -22.53 -1.95 20.68
N GLY A 598 -22.99 -1.85 21.94
CA GLY A 598 -22.17 -1.59 23.11
C GLY A 598 -22.02 -0.10 23.40
N LYS A 599 -21.17 0.25 24.35
CA LYS A 599 -20.90 1.66 24.67
C LYS A 599 -20.35 2.42 23.46
N PRO A 600 -20.80 3.67 23.22
CA PRO A 600 -20.34 4.44 22.09
C PRO A 600 -18.84 4.71 22.19
N PRO A 601 -18.07 4.47 21.10
CA PRO A 601 -16.65 4.75 21.06
C PRO A 601 -16.32 6.23 20.89
N PHE A 602 -17.28 7.02 20.40
CA PHE A 602 -17.09 8.45 20.16
C PHE A 602 -18.09 9.25 20.99
N TYR A 603 -17.61 10.35 21.55
CA TYR A 603 -18.46 11.31 22.22
C TYR A 603 -18.73 12.47 21.26
N ARG A 604 -19.89 13.11 21.43
CA ARG A 604 -20.25 14.28 20.62
C ARG A 604 -19.32 15.44 20.98
N ASP A 605 -18.76 16.08 19.96
CA ASP A 605 -18.06 17.33 20.12
C ASP A 605 -19.04 18.39 20.58
N ILE A 606 -18.88 18.86 21.81
CA ILE A 606 -19.74 19.91 22.39
C ILE A 606 -18.86 21.12 22.63
N TYR A 607 -19.38 22.29 22.26
CA TYR A 607 -18.74 23.55 22.60
C TYR A 607 -18.53 23.68 24.13
N GLN A 608 -17.27 23.88 24.56
CA GLN A 608 -16.87 23.85 25.98
C GLN A 608 -17.09 25.17 26.73
N GLY A 609 -17.60 26.19 26.04
CA GLY A 609 -17.78 27.50 26.65
C GLY A 609 -16.59 28.44 26.42
N ASN A 610 -16.59 29.60 27.09
CA ASN A 610 -15.59 30.66 26.96
C ASN A 610 -15.09 31.19 28.30
N ASP A 611 -15.08 30.37 29.33
CA ASP A 611 -14.75 30.84 30.70
C ASP A 611 -13.25 31.05 30.92
N TYR A 612 -12.40 30.47 30.06
CA TYR A 612 -10.95 30.56 30.14
C TYR A 612 -10.39 31.50 29.07
N ALA A 613 -9.38 32.31 29.45
CA ALA A 613 -8.60 33.06 28.48
C ALA A 613 -7.73 32.13 27.61
N GLY A 614 -7.53 32.51 26.37
CA GLY A 614 -6.69 31.73 25.44
C GLY A 614 -7.36 30.49 24.88
N VAL A 615 -8.63 30.21 25.16
CA VAL A 615 -9.36 29.08 24.57
C VAL A 615 -10.28 29.57 23.47
N VAL A 616 -10.02 29.14 22.24
CA VAL A 616 -10.77 29.57 21.05
C VAL A 616 -11.14 28.35 20.20
N THR A 617 -12.36 28.37 19.67
CA THR A 617 -12.84 27.29 18.79
C THR A 617 -12.52 27.62 17.34
N GLY A 618 -11.77 26.72 16.69
CA GLY A 618 -11.54 26.71 15.27
C GLY A 618 -12.38 25.65 14.56
N LEU A 619 -12.34 25.69 13.24
CA LEU A 619 -12.99 24.71 12.37
C LEU A 619 -11.96 24.01 11.50
N ALA A 620 -11.91 22.71 11.60
CA ALA A 620 -11.06 21.85 10.79
C ALA A 620 -11.88 21.05 9.78
N TRP A 621 -11.22 20.70 8.70
CA TRP A 621 -11.72 19.71 7.74
C TRP A 621 -10.71 18.56 7.66
N THR A 622 -11.23 17.35 7.74
CA THR A 622 -10.45 16.11 7.69
C THR A 622 -11.03 15.16 6.64
N SER A 623 -10.32 14.10 6.32
CA SER A 623 -10.81 13.04 5.41
C SER A 623 -12.11 12.38 5.91
N VAL A 624 -12.48 12.57 7.17
CA VAL A 624 -13.70 12.02 7.78
C VAL A 624 -14.83 13.03 7.90
N GLY A 625 -14.59 14.29 7.56
CA GLY A 625 -15.58 15.38 7.58
C GLY A 625 -15.08 16.61 8.33
N GLY A 626 -16.00 17.54 8.64
CA GLY A 626 -15.68 18.71 9.45
C GLY A 626 -15.70 18.39 10.94
N GLU A 627 -14.79 19.01 11.70
CA GLU A 627 -14.67 18.90 13.15
C GLU A 627 -14.45 20.28 13.77
N ILE A 628 -14.86 20.48 15.03
CA ILE A 628 -14.46 21.63 15.80
C ILE A 628 -13.08 21.36 16.40
N LEU A 629 -12.29 22.42 16.52
CA LEU A 629 -10.93 22.35 17.00
C LEU A 629 -10.75 23.37 18.13
N PHE A 630 -10.34 22.91 19.30
CA PHE A 630 -9.98 23.83 20.37
C PHE A 630 -8.52 24.22 20.26
N ILE A 631 -8.26 25.52 20.38
CA ILE A 631 -6.90 26.05 20.46
C ILE A 631 -6.78 26.70 21.83
N GLU A 632 -5.83 26.20 22.60
CA GLU A 632 -5.57 26.64 23.97
C GLU A 632 -4.20 27.31 24.03
N THR A 633 -4.15 28.57 24.40
CA THR A 633 -2.92 29.31 24.63
C THR A 633 -2.73 29.58 26.11
N SER A 634 -1.60 29.17 26.65
CA SER A 634 -1.20 29.42 28.04
C SER A 634 0.12 30.21 28.09
N LEU A 635 0.24 31.06 29.08
CA LEU A 635 1.43 31.85 29.32
C LEU A 635 2.12 31.37 30.59
N SER A 636 3.43 31.19 30.55
CA SER A 636 4.24 30.81 31.71
C SER A 636 5.48 31.69 31.83
N LYS A 637 5.86 32.07 33.08
CA LYS A 637 7.10 32.85 33.29
C LYS A 637 8.33 32.18 32.69
N GLY A 638 9.10 32.94 31.93
CA GLY A 638 10.31 32.45 31.29
C GLY A 638 11.08 33.59 30.64
N LYS A 639 12.38 33.47 30.54
CA LYS A 639 13.28 34.54 30.08
C LYS A 639 13.49 34.63 28.56
N ALA A 640 12.71 33.98 27.71
CA ALA A 640 13.07 33.94 26.31
C ALA A 640 11.90 34.03 25.30
N GLY A 641 10.70 34.34 25.75
CA GLY A 641 9.54 34.43 24.85
C GLY A 641 9.32 33.17 23.99
N LYS A 642 9.71 31.98 24.50
CA LYS A 642 9.73 30.73 23.75
C LYS A 642 8.32 30.31 23.35
N LEU A 643 8.12 30.04 22.07
CA LEU A 643 6.92 29.39 21.56
C LEU A 643 7.06 27.87 21.68
N THR A 644 6.11 27.24 22.35
CA THR A 644 5.99 25.79 22.44
C THR A 644 4.66 25.38 21.80
N LEU A 645 4.72 24.40 20.90
CA LEU A 645 3.57 23.89 20.17
C LEU A 645 3.37 22.41 20.52
N THR A 646 2.16 22.02 20.89
CA THR A 646 1.81 20.60 21.20
C THR A 646 0.46 20.23 20.62
N GLY A 647 0.18 18.95 20.39
CA GLY A 647 -1.09 18.45 19.84
C GLY A 647 -0.97 17.75 18.50
N ASN A 648 0.23 17.20 18.17
CA ASN A 648 0.48 16.48 16.92
C ASN A 648 0.20 17.34 15.66
N LEU A 649 0.81 18.53 15.64
CA LEU A 649 0.66 19.51 14.57
C LEU A 649 1.60 19.21 13.43
N GLY A 650 1.09 19.25 12.20
CA GLY A 650 1.87 19.21 10.97
C GLY A 650 2.67 20.51 10.74
N ASP A 651 3.53 20.51 9.75
CA ASP A 651 4.48 21.60 9.54
C ASP A 651 3.79 22.89 9.07
N VAL A 652 2.74 22.80 8.25
CA VAL A 652 1.96 23.95 7.80
C VAL A 652 1.23 24.63 8.97
N MET A 653 0.69 23.83 9.89
CA MET A 653 0.02 24.39 11.08
C MET A 653 1.01 25.02 12.08
N LYS A 654 2.23 24.45 12.21
CA LYS A 654 3.31 25.04 13.01
C LYS A 654 3.75 26.39 12.44
N GLU A 655 3.93 26.46 11.12
CA GLU A 655 4.24 27.71 10.42
C GLU A 655 3.14 28.75 10.62
N SER A 656 1.87 28.37 10.48
CA SER A 656 0.72 29.24 10.74
C SER A 656 0.72 29.79 12.18
N ALA A 657 1.14 28.99 13.17
CA ALA A 657 1.24 29.42 14.56
C ALA A 657 2.37 30.46 14.75
N VAL A 658 3.49 30.27 14.07
CA VAL A 658 4.60 31.26 14.09
C VAL A 658 4.13 32.57 13.46
N ILE A 659 3.50 32.52 12.29
CA ILE A 659 2.98 33.72 11.60
C ILE A 659 1.96 34.44 12.51
N ALA A 660 1.05 33.74 13.14
CA ALA A 660 0.07 34.29 14.05
C ALA A 660 0.73 35.00 15.26
N LEU A 661 1.75 34.38 15.85
CA LEU A 661 2.50 35.00 16.96
C LEU A 661 3.25 36.27 16.52
N GLU A 662 3.96 36.21 15.41
CA GLU A 662 4.71 37.37 14.90
C GLU A 662 3.77 38.53 14.54
N TYR A 663 2.58 38.24 14.01
CA TYR A 663 1.54 39.26 13.78
C TYR A 663 1.08 39.88 15.09
N VAL A 664 0.80 39.06 16.12
CA VAL A 664 0.38 39.58 17.45
C VAL A 664 1.48 40.43 18.06
N LYS A 665 2.75 40.04 17.99
CA LYS A 665 3.88 40.84 18.47
C LYS A 665 3.98 42.19 17.77
N ALA A 666 3.83 42.21 16.45
CA ALA A 666 3.91 43.43 15.64
C ALA A 666 2.76 44.41 15.92
N HIS A 667 1.61 43.94 16.46
CA HIS A 667 0.41 44.73 16.71
C HIS A 667 -0.03 44.71 18.16
N ILE A 668 0.88 44.43 19.08
CA ILE A 668 0.60 44.28 20.52
C ILE A 668 -0.03 45.52 21.12
N ASP A 669 0.35 46.71 20.65
CA ASP A 669 -0.16 47.99 21.09
C ASP A 669 -1.68 48.13 20.89
N THR A 670 -2.21 47.51 19.81
CA THR A 670 -3.66 47.50 19.51
C THR A 670 -4.46 46.70 20.56
N LEU A 671 -3.80 45.78 21.24
CA LEU A 671 -4.35 44.99 22.32
C LEU A 671 -4.21 45.65 23.69
N GLY A 672 -3.48 46.79 23.80
CA GLY A 672 -3.22 47.48 25.03
C GLY A 672 -2.31 46.70 26.00
N VAL A 673 -1.43 45.90 25.49
CA VAL A 673 -0.51 45.06 26.28
C VAL A 673 0.92 45.52 26.02
N ASP A 674 1.73 45.55 27.07
CA ASP A 674 3.12 45.95 27.01
C ASP A 674 3.96 44.87 26.27
N TYR A 675 4.73 45.28 25.26
CA TYR A 675 5.54 44.36 24.43
C TYR A 675 6.57 43.54 25.21
N ARG A 676 7.05 44.06 26.38
CA ARG A 676 8.00 43.36 27.26
C ARG A 676 7.45 42.03 27.82
N ILE A 677 6.14 41.78 27.67
CA ILE A 677 5.53 40.50 28.05
C ILE A 677 6.22 39.33 27.32
N PHE A 678 6.64 39.50 26.08
CA PHE A 678 7.32 38.45 25.30
C PHE A 678 8.76 38.16 25.79
N ASP A 679 9.39 39.09 26.55
CA ASP A 679 10.70 38.86 27.15
C ASP A 679 10.59 38.07 28.46
N ASN A 680 9.46 38.16 29.14
CA ASN A 680 9.23 37.65 30.49
C ASN A 680 8.32 36.42 30.55
N TRP A 681 7.63 36.12 29.45
CA TRP A 681 6.64 35.05 29.42
C TRP A 681 6.82 34.19 28.16
N ASN A 682 6.81 32.85 28.37
CA ASN A 682 6.78 31.88 27.30
C ASN A 682 5.33 31.61 26.87
N ILE A 683 5.10 31.34 25.60
CA ILE A 683 3.82 31.03 25.02
C ILE A 683 3.75 29.56 24.70
N HIS A 684 2.74 28.88 25.21
CA HIS A 684 2.44 27.50 24.89
C HIS A 684 1.08 27.42 24.23
N ILE A 685 1.07 26.90 22.98
CA ILE A 685 -0.16 26.64 22.25
C ILE A 685 -0.36 25.13 22.20
N HIS A 686 -1.49 24.70 22.72
CA HIS A 686 -1.90 23.31 22.71
C HIS A 686 -3.17 23.14 21.88
N VAL A 687 -3.19 22.10 21.05
CA VAL A 687 -4.39 21.68 20.33
C VAL A 687 -4.74 20.28 20.81
N PRO A 688 -5.78 20.14 21.64
CA PRO A 688 -6.20 18.85 22.20
C PRO A 688 -6.42 17.76 21.16
N GLU A 689 -6.55 16.49 21.61
CA GLU A 689 -6.66 15.29 20.77
C GLU A 689 -5.39 14.97 19.96
N GLY A 690 -4.25 14.87 20.65
CA GLY A 690 -2.93 14.56 20.04
C GLY A 690 -2.84 13.24 19.28
N ALA A 691 -3.80 12.34 19.40
CA ALA A 691 -3.87 11.09 18.64
C ALA A 691 -4.19 11.31 17.16
N THR A 692 -4.84 12.43 16.81
CA THR A 692 -5.19 12.77 15.43
C THR A 692 -4.21 13.80 14.88
N PRO A 693 -3.47 13.54 13.80
CA PRO A 693 -2.62 14.54 13.15
C PRO A 693 -3.47 15.73 12.65
N LYS A 694 -2.99 16.95 12.90
CA LYS A 694 -3.66 18.18 12.47
C LYS A 694 -2.70 19.00 11.65
N ASP A 695 -3.08 19.33 10.42
CA ASP A 695 -2.28 20.16 9.55
C ASP A 695 -3.15 21.11 8.72
N GLY A 696 -2.55 22.21 8.28
CA GLY A 696 -3.19 23.18 7.41
C GLY A 696 -3.16 24.62 7.95
N PRO A 697 -3.24 25.63 7.06
CA PRO A 697 -3.11 27.04 7.41
C PRO A 697 -4.40 27.65 7.98
N SER A 698 -5.53 26.94 7.90
CA SER A 698 -6.88 27.48 8.17
C SER A 698 -7.17 27.84 9.64
N ALA A 699 -6.26 27.49 10.57
CA ALA A 699 -6.35 27.84 11.98
C ALA A 699 -5.67 29.17 12.34
N GLY A 700 -5.08 29.88 11.38
CA GLY A 700 -4.27 31.07 11.62
C GLY A 700 -4.98 32.15 12.42
N ILE A 701 -6.19 32.55 12.01
CA ILE A 701 -6.98 33.56 12.76
C ILE A 701 -7.40 33.05 14.14
N THR A 702 -7.64 31.75 14.29
CA THR A 702 -8.01 31.13 15.56
C THR A 702 -6.84 31.19 16.54
N ILE A 703 -5.64 30.86 16.07
CA ILE A 703 -4.40 30.88 16.85
C ILE A 703 -4.09 32.33 17.26
N ALA A 704 -4.18 33.29 16.34
CA ALA A 704 -3.95 34.71 16.63
C ALA A 704 -4.93 35.23 17.69
N THR A 705 -6.20 34.85 17.60
CA THR A 705 -7.22 35.24 18.59
C THR A 705 -7.01 34.54 19.94
N SER A 706 -6.57 33.32 19.95
CA SER A 706 -6.22 32.57 21.17
C SER A 706 -5.06 33.25 21.91
N ILE A 707 -4.00 33.63 21.20
CA ILE A 707 -2.87 34.37 21.76
C ILE A 707 -3.35 35.74 22.29
N ALA A 708 -4.13 36.49 21.52
CA ALA A 708 -4.67 37.78 21.92
C ALA A 708 -5.57 37.69 23.17
N SER A 709 -6.43 36.68 23.25
CA SER A 709 -7.25 36.40 24.42
C SER A 709 -6.41 36.07 25.66
N ALA A 710 -5.36 35.21 25.48
CA ALA A 710 -4.45 34.85 26.57
C ALA A 710 -3.67 36.08 27.11
N LEU A 711 -3.20 36.95 26.22
CA LEU A 711 -2.44 38.17 26.60
C LEU A 711 -3.33 39.22 27.26
N THR A 712 -4.53 39.43 26.76
CA THR A 712 -5.47 40.45 27.28
C THR A 712 -6.35 39.94 28.43
N GLN A 713 -6.40 38.63 28.67
CA GLN A 713 -7.29 37.96 29.61
C GLN A 713 -8.79 38.24 29.35
N ARG A 714 -9.12 38.64 28.10
CA ARG A 714 -10.49 38.90 27.64
C ARG A 714 -11.16 37.62 27.18
N LYS A 715 -12.43 37.47 27.52
CA LYS A 715 -13.25 36.33 27.05
C LYS A 715 -13.48 36.41 25.56
N VAL A 716 -13.43 35.28 24.91
CA VAL A 716 -13.91 35.15 23.53
C VAL A 716 -15.44 35.02 23.51
N ARG A 717 -16.11 35.58 22.50
CA ARG A 717 -17.57 35.54 22.36
C ARG A 717 -18.08 34.08 22.39
N LYS A 718 -19.16 33.85 23.11
CA LYS A 718 -19.81 32.54 23.26
C LYS A 718 -20.28 31.99 21.91
N ASN A 719 -20.29 30.68 21.76
CA ASN A 719 -20.81 29.96 20.60
C ASN A 719 -20.23 30.46 19.25
N THR A 720 -19.00 30.99 19.31
CA THR A 720 -18.27 31.48 18.13
C THR A 720 -17.18 30.53 17.74
N ALA A 721 -17.10 30.20 16.45
CA ALA A 721 -15.95 29.49 15.86
C ALA A 721 -15.39 30.31 14.69
N MET A 722 -14.15 30.04 14.34
CA MET A 722 -13.50 30.76 13.27
C MET A 722 -12.62 29.90 12.41
N THR A 723 -12.46 30.33 11.15
CA THR A 723 -11.55 29.68 10.19
C THR A 723 -11.03 30.69 9.18
N GLY A 724 -9.74 30.67 8.94
CA GLY A 724 -9.07 31.57 8.01
C GLY A 724 -7.57 31.46 8.13
N GLU A 725 -6.89 31.58 7.02
CA GLU A 725 -5.44 31.69 6.97
C GLU A 725 -5.02 33.14 7.25
N ILE A 726 -3.92 33.34 7.95
CA ILE A 726 -3.38 34.65 8.27
C ILE A 726 -2.09 34.90 7.51
N THR A 727 -1.91 36.15 7.05
CA THR A 727 -0.62 36.61 6.52
C THR A 727 0.11 37.47 7.56
N LEU A 728 1.42 37.65 7.40
CA LEU A 728 2.24 38.53 8.23
C LEU A 728 1.72 39.99 8.29
N ARG A 729 0.93 40.42 7.32
CA ARG A 729 0.29 41.74 7.27
C ARG A 729 -1.10 41.76 7.91
N GLY A 730 -1.55 40.63 8.44
CA GLY A 730 -2.85 40.50 9.08
C GLY A 730 -4.02 40.34 8.12
N LYS A 731 -3.78 40.17 6.80
CA LYS A 731 -4.86 39.87 5.88
C LYS A 731 -5.36 38.45 6.12
N VAL A 732 -6.67 38.27 6.12
CA VAL A 732 -7.32 36.96 6.21
C VAL A 732 -7.55 36.41 4.80
N LEU A 733 -7.06 35.22 4.56
CA LEU A 733 -7.19 34.53 3.27
C LEU A 733 -8.29 33.46 3.30
N PRO A 734 -8.91 33.16 2.15
CA PRO A 734 -9.95 32.16 2.04
C PRO A 734 -9.38 30.75 2.25
N VAL A 735 -10.23 29.86 2.77
CA VAL A 735 -9.89 28.48 3.10
C VAL A 735 -10.88 27.50 2.51
N GLY A 736 -10.46 26.24 2.32
CA GLY A 736 -11.32 25.19 1.79
C GLY A 736 -12.13 24.44 2.85
N GLY A 737 -13.00 23.51 2.38
CA GLY A 737 -13.81 22.64 3.25
C GLY A 737 -14.91 23.41 4.00
N ILE A 738 -15.42 24.49 3.43
CA ILE A 738 -16.36 25.41 4.11
C ILE A 738 -17.67 24.70 4.47
N LYS A 739 -18.23 23.88 3.58
CA LYS A 739 -19.48 23.15 3.85
C LYS A 739 -19.33 22.24 5.07
N GLU A 740 -18.29 21.45 5.12
CA GLU A 740 -18.01 20.52 6.21
C GLU A 740 -17.75 21.24 7.54
N LYS A 741 -17.00 22.33 7.50
CA LYS A 741 -16.72 23.21 8.66
C LYS A 741 -17.99 23.79 9.26
N ILE A 742 -18.89 24.33 8.44
CA ILE A 742 -20.18 24.90 8.91
C ILE A 742 -21.04 23.82 9.57
N LEU A 743 -21.07 22.65 8.97
CA LEU A 743 -21.87 21.54 9.49
C LEU A 743 -21.33 21.03 10.83
N ALA A 744 -19.99 21.02 10.98
CA ALA A 744 -19.38 20.72 12.27
C ALA A 744 -19.72 21.78 13.32
N ALA A 745 -19.60 23.05 12.99
CA ALA A 745 -19.97 24.15 13.86
C ALA A 745 -21.43 24.03 14.30
N LYS A 746 -22.35 23.82 13.38
CA LYS A 746 -23.78 23.64 13.68
C LYS A 746 -24.06 22.45 14.59
N ARG A 747 -23.40 21.29 14.37
CA ARG A 747 -23.52 20.13 15.27
C ARG A 747 -23.03 20.43 16.69
N ALA A 748 -21.98 21.23 16.82
CA ALA A 748 -21.39 21.60 18.09
C ALA A 748 -22.20 22.71 18.81
N GLY A 749 -23.28 23.23 18.19
CA GLY A 749 -24.09 24.31 18.77
C GLY A 749 -23.50 25.69 18.58
N ILE A 750 -22.56 25.87 17.67
CA ILE A 750 -22.01 27.20 17.31
C ILE A 750 -23.05 27.97 16.52
N THR A 751 -23.23 29.24 16.89
CA THR A 751 -24.18 30.17 16.25
C THR A 751 -23.50 31.19 15.36
N ASP A 752 -22.24 31.50 15.64
CA ASP A 752 -21.48 32.55 14.97
C ASP A 752 -20.21 31.99 14.36
N ILE A 753 -19.98 32.21 13.07
CA ILE A 753 -18.79 31.78 12.38
C ILE A 753 -18.06 32.97 11.76
N VAL A 754 -16.80 33.16 12.13
CA VAL A 754 -15.93 34.21 11.58
C VAL A 754 -15.06 33.58 10.50
N MET A 755 -15.05 34.21 9.31
CA MET A 755 -14.28 33.71 8.16
C MET A 755 -13.89 34.81 7.17
N CYS A 756 -12.99 34.47 6.25
CA CYS A 756 -12.59 35.37 5.18
C CYS A 756 -13.79 35.82 4.33
N ARG A 757 -13.80 37.08 3.94
CA ARG A 757 -14.82 37.64 3.07
C ARG A 757 -14.95 36.93 1.74
N ASP A 758 -13.82 36.46 1.17
CA ASP A 758 -13.81 35.77 -0.09
C ASP A 758 -14.47 34.37 -0.05
N ASN A 759 -14.67 33.80 1.15
CA ASN A 759 -15.43 32.56 1.34
C ASN A 759 -16.96 32.80 1.28
N ARG A 760 -17.45 34.04 1.09
CA ARG A 760 -18.88 34.30 0.94
C ARG A 760 -19.50 33.54 -0.22
N LYS A 761 -18.79 33.41 -1.33
CA LYS A 761 -19.21 32.62 -2.49
C LYS A 761 -19.49 31.15 -2.14
N ASP A 762 -18.61 30.55 -1.30
CA ASP A 762 -18.77 29.16 -0.87
C ASP A 762 -20.01 29.00 0.02
N ILE A 763 -20.33 30.00 0.84
CA ILE A 763 -21.53 30.03 1.66
C ILE A 763 -22.80 30.15 0.83
N GLU A 764 -22.79 30.97 -0.23
CA GLU A 764 -23.95 31.17 -1.11
C GLU A 764 -24.30 29.87 -1.87
N GLU A 765 -23.33 29.01 -2.17
CA GLU A 765 -23.55 27.71 -2.76
C GLU A 765 -24.16 26.65 -1.82
N ILE A 766 -24.10 26.86 -0.50
CA ILE A 766 -24.65 25.92 0.48
C ILE A 766 -26.15 26.13 0.60
N PRO A 767 -26.99 25.08 0.47
CA PRO A 767 -28.42 25.19 0.61
C PRO A 767 -28.84 25.86 1.92
N GLU A 768 -29.89 26.66 1.88
CA GLU A 768 -30.36 27.48 3.03
C GLU A 768 -30.67 26.64 4.26
N ILE A 769 -31.16 25.42 4.10
CA ILE A 769 -31.47 24.50 5.20
C ILE A 769 -30.25 24.22 6.11
N TYR A 770 -29.05 24.28 5.54
CA TYR A 770 -27.81 24.05 6.28
C TYR A 770 -27.25 25.31 6.91
N ARG A 771 -27.54 26.48 6.32
CA ARG A 771 -27.12 27.79 6.83
C ARG A 771 -28.01 28.31 7.96
N LYS A 772 -29.25 27.85 8.00
CA LYS A 772 -30.25 28.30 8.99
C LYS A 772 -29.78 28.09 10.43
N GLY A 773 -29.78 29.14 11.24
CA GLY A 773 -29.40 29.15 12.65
C GLY A 773 -27.90 29.44 12.88
N VAL A 774 -27.14 29.77 11.83
CA VAL A 774 -25.75 30.20 11.92
C VAL A 774 -25.62 31.60 11.30
N GLN A 775 -24.92 32.50 11.98
CA GLN A 775 -24.56 33.83 11.51
C GLN A 775 -23.12 33.82 11.01
N PHE A 776 -22.91 34.41 9.83
CA PHE A 776 -21.58 34.46 9.20
C PHE A 776 -21.02 35.86 9.28
N HIS A 777 -19.83 35.99 9.87
CA HIS A 777 -19.11 37.25 10.04
C HIS A 777 -17.92 37.24 9.10
N TYR A 778 -18.01 38.07 8.07
CA TYR A 778 -17.00 38.16 7.02
C TYR A 778 -15.98 39.22 7.39
N VAL A 779 -14.70 38.82 7.45
CA VAL A 779 -13.60 39.67 7.83
C VAL A 779 -12.53 39.74 6.74
N GLU A 780 -11.81 40.86 6.67
CA GLU A 780 -10.67 41.06 5.76
C GLU A 780 -9.33 41.00 6.49
N ASN A 781 -9.32 41.45 7.77
CA ASN A 781 -8.14 41.58 8.58
C ASN A 781 -8.32 40.91 9.96
N VAL A 782 -7.24 40.54 10.60
CA VAL A 782 -7.24 39.98 11.95
C VAL A 782 -7.79 40.93 12.98
N GLN A 783 -7.60 42.23 12.78
CA GLN A 783 -8.18 43.25 13.68
C GLN A 783 -9.72 43.18 13.70
N ASP A 784 -10.36 42.97 12.55
CA ASP A 784 -11.81 42.78 12.47
C ASP A 784 -12.24 41.52 13.24
N VAL A 785 -11.42 40.46 13.18
CA VAL A 785 -11.64 39.22 13.96
C VAL A 785 -11.61 39.53 15.45
N TRP A 786 -10.62 40.30 15.93
CA TRP A 786 -10.47 40.63 17.35
C TRP A 786 -11.59 41.54 17.82
N GLN A 787 -11.98 42.54 17.05
CA GLN A 787 -13.12 43.41 17.37
C GLN A 787 -14.42 42.65 17.55
N PHE A 788 -14.67 41.64 16.74
CA PHE A 788 -15.85 40.80 16.86
C PHE A 788 -15.72 39.77 17.99
N ALA A 789 -14.59 39.02 18.02
CA ALA A 789 -14.44 37.82 18.83
C ALA A 789 -14.08 38.13 20.29
N LEU A 790 -13.24 39.16 20.57
CA LEU A 790 -12.83 39.50 21.93
C LEU A 790 -13.88 40.42 22.57
N THR A 791 -14.40 39.99 23.70
CA THR A 791 -15.36 40.81 24.48
C THR A 791 -14.60 41.75 25.43
N ASP A 792 -15.25 42.77 25.96
CA ASP A 792 -14.67 43.63 27.01
C ASP A 792 -14.67 43.00 28.41
N THR A 793 -15.24 41.82 28.54
CA THR A 793 -15.32 41.09 29.79
C THR A 793 -14.07 40.26 30.02
N LEU A 794 -13.43 40.42 31.17
CA LEU A 794 -12.31 39.59 31.61
C LEU A 794 -12.82 38.22 32.07
N VAL A 795 -11.93 37.21 32.04
CA VAL A 795 -12.20 35.92 32.64
C VAL A 795 -12.36 36.02 34.16
N VAL A 796 -12.92 35.00 34.80
CA VAL A 796 -13.29 35.02 36.22
C VAL A 796 -12.08 35.27 37.13
N ASN A 797 -10.91 34.72 36.78
CA ASN A 797 -9.65 34.90 37.52
C ASN A 797 -8.55 35.36 36.56
N PRO A 798 -8.51 36.65 36.17
CA PRO A 798 -7.53 37.11 35.21
C PRO A 798 -6.13 37.10 35.82
N VAL A 799 -5.19 36.58 35.07
CA VAL A 799 -3.77 36.56 35.44
C VAL A 799 -3.20 37.98 35.25
N SER A 800 -2.62 38.55 36.30
CA SER A 800 -1.87 39.80 36.22
C SER A 800 -0.45 39.50 35.75
N PHE A 801 -0.08 39.96 34.58
CA PHE A 801 1.27 39.82 34.06
C PHE A 801 2.18 40.90 34.70
N LYS A 802 2.97 40.49 35.69
CA LYS A 802 4.00 41.38 36.25
C LYS A 802 5.18 41.42 35.31
N ILE A 803 5.51 42.60 34.81
CA ILE A 803 6.72 42.85 34.04
C ILE A 803 7.70 43.41 35.04
N ASP A 804 8.83 42.74 35.26
CA ASP A 804 9.89 43.22 36.14
C ASP A 804 10.55 44.42 35.43
N ASP A 805 10.38 45.64 36.01
CA ASP A 805 11.14 46.80 35.56
C ASP A 805 12.62 46.49 35.80
N GLU A 806 13.44 46.53 34.77
CA GLU A 806 14.90 46.50 34.94
C GLU A 806 15.27 47.60 35.92
N LYS A 807 15.86 47.24 37.05
CA LYS A 807 16.54 48.22 37.90
C LYS A 807 17.58 48.91 37.02
N LYS A 808 17.37 50.18 36.71
CA LYS A 808 18.45 51.04 36.22
C LYS A 808 19.57 50.86 37.20
N GLU A 809 20.61 50.11 36.85
CA GLU A 809 21.93 50.24 37.48
C GLU A 809 22.44 51.62 37.13
N ASP A 810 22.29 52.51 38.07
CA ASP A 810 23.03 53.81 38.07
C ASP A 810 24.54 53.48 38.01
N LYS A 811 25.15 53.74 36.83
CA LYS A 811 26.57 53.93 36.68
C LYS A 811 26.88 55.39 36.47
#